data_c6c106acb1a16290f4a895ccc910fdcb
#
_entry.id   c6c106acb1a16290f4a895ccc910fdcb
#
_cell.length_a   1.000
_cell.length_b   1.000
_cell.length_c   1.000
_cell.angle_alpha   90.00
_cell.angle_beta   90.00
_cell.angle_gamma   90.00
#
_symmetry.space_group_name_H-M   'P 1'
#
loop_
_entity.id
_entity.type
_entity.pdbx_description
1 polymer ?
#
loop_
_entity_poly.entity_id
_entity_poly.type
_entity_poly.pdbx_seq_one_letter_code
_entity_poly.pdbx_strand_id
1 'polypeptide(L)'
;MQKASSRIVIVIITFFGMGLLWSQNSEQPAYLNTSLTADERAADLVHRMTIEEKVTQLVNQARAIPRLNVPAYDWWSESLHGVATNGTTEFPEPIGLAATFDTDAIHRMAVVIGTEGRIKHAQAVRAGHSNIFEGLDFWAPNINIFRDPRWGRGQETYGEDPFLTARMGVAFVTGMQGEDAKYYRVISTPKHYAVHSGPEPTRHNADVKVSKHDELDTYLPAFRATVTEAKAGSVMCAYNSINGQPACANEFLLQDELRGKWNFQGYVVSDCGAVIDIFKGHKFTPTQPEASALSLERGMDNECVDFLAKVKDDHDYKPYHDAYQQGILKEKDIDTALIRLFTARMKLGMFDPPEMVSYSKIDEKELDSAEHRAMALALANKSMVLLKNDGTLPLKRSGIKIAVVGPLADQWRYLLGNYTGIPSHTVSVLEGLKAEFPDAQITYVPGTQFLRNDGDPLPASMLTTAEGQPGLKAKFSTGDLFGPPPTLLGTKQVSGAELKPEDIPQEAIGKYPLLVEMNGFLVPQQTGDYNLGVRAQGMAANVTVDGKSVAQEFMMTGMQAKVGRVHLEKGKKVAIQVGYARTEPGPVRLELIWSKSNRTPSPEAVSAARKADVVIAVLGITSELEGEEMAVNEEGFKGGDRTSLDLPKPEQDLLQALASSGKPVVLVLSNGSALGVNWADKHVNAILDSWYPGEEGGTAIAQTLSGRNNPAGRLPVTFYTGVDQLPPFEEYAMKGRTYRYFEGKPLYPFGYGLSYTQFSYKELTLGKGAIHAGDPLTAEVTVTNTGKLDGDEVVELYLSFPKLAGAPLLALRGFKRVHLKGGESQRVRFDLKDRDLSMVSEAGDVVIAEGKYSVSVGGGQPNTGAPAAAGSFEVKGTKNLPE
;
A
#
# COMPACT_ATOMS: atom_id res chain seq x y z
N MET A 1 -70.48 71.83 17.40
CA MET A 1 -70.36 73.28 17.11
C MET A 1 -68.86 73.61 17.00
N GLN A 2 -68.51 74.18 15.81
CA GLN A 2 -67.39 75.06 15.50
C GLN A 2 -66.00 74.87 16.08
N LYS A 3 -65.11 74.47 15.23
CA LYS A 3 -64.07 75.23 14.43
C LYS A 3 -63.12 76.06 15.33
N ALA A 4 -61.82 75.73 15.15
CA ALA A 4 -60.83 76.73 14.80
C ALA A 4 -59.54 76.02 14.31
N SER A 5 -59.12 76.36 13.10
CA SER A 5 -57.89 76.00 12.44
C SER A 5 -56.76 76.91 12.92
N SER A 6 -55.58 76.38 13.21
CA SER A 6 -54.36 77.17 13.23
C SER A 6 -53.34 76.48 12.35
N ARG A 7 -52.91 77.13 11.26
CA ARG A 7 -51.83 76.77 10.37
C ARG A 7 -50.48 77.13 11.03
N ILE A 8 -49.65 76.17 11.21
CA ILE A 8 -48.25 76.39 11.55
C ILE A 8 -47.47 76.18 10.27
N VAL A 9 -46.74 77.18 9.84
CA VAL A 9 -45.79 77.17 8.74
C VAL A 9 -44.46 76.57 9.28
N ILE A 10 -44.03 75.41 8.79
CA ILE A 10 -42.74 74.87 9.08
C ILE A 10 -41.82 75.25 7.95
N VAL A 11 -40.77 76.02 8.25
CA VAL A 11 -39.66 76.35 7.37
C VAL A 11 -38.72 75.17 7.43
N ILE A 12 -38.59 74.45 6.33
CA ILE A 12 -37.60 73.39 6.16
C ILE A 12 -36.31 74.02 5.71
N ILE A 13 -35.26 74.05 6.57
CA ILE A 13 -33.88 74.36 6.25
C ILE A 13 -33.24 73.08 5.78
N THR A 14 -33.00 72.96 4.50
CA THR A 14 -32.23 71.86 3.86
C THR A 14 -30.74 72.10 4.10
N PHE A 15 -30.14 71.41 5.05
CA PHE A 15 -28.70 71.27 5.17
C PHE A 15 -28.23 70.18 4.16
N PHE A 16 -27.60 70.59 3.07
CA PHE A 16 -26.81 69.69 2.22
C PHE A 16 -25.54 69.35 2.96
N GLY A 17 -25.59 68.26 3.74
CA GLY A 17 -24.37 67.60 4.26
C GLY A 17 -23.80 66.72 3.16
N MET A 18 -22.72 67.15 2.57
CA MET A 18 -21.88 66.33 1.72
C MET A 18 -21.17 65.27 2.57
N GLY A 19 -21.86 64.17 2.82
CA GLY A 19 -21.24 62.97 3.39
C GLY A 19 -20.33 62.35 2.33
N LEU A 20 -19.01 62.51 2.47
CA LEU A 20 -18.00 61.69 1.83
C LEU A 20 -18.21 60.23 2.31
N LEU A 21 -18.96 59.47 1.49
CA LEU A 21 -18.93 58.02 1.55
C LEU A 21 -17.52 57.59 1.10
N TRP A 22 -16.60 57.39 2.04
CA TRP A 22 -15.44 56.58 1.82
C TRP A 22 -15.95 55.19 1.61
N SER A 23 -16.13 54.82 0.35
CA SER A 23 -16.18 53.42 -0.05
C SER A 23 -14.79 52.87 0.25
N GLN A 24 -14.62 52.21 1.38
CA GLN A 24 -13.55 51.27 1.52
C GLN A 24 -13.80 50.15 0.47
N ASN A 25 -13.26 50.34 -0.71
CA ASN A 25 -12.96 49.22 -1.56
C ASN A 25 -11.95 48.40 -0.75
N SER A 26 -12.44 47.46 0.07
CA SER A 26 -11.60 46.38 0.56
C SER A 26 -11.25 45.54 -0.66
N GLU A 27 -10.11 45.81 -1.27
CA GLU A 27 -9.56 44.96 -2.30
C GLU A 27 -9.60 43.53 -1.74
N GLN A 28 -10.21 42.64 -2.50
CA GLN A 28 -10.28 41.22 -2.14
C GLN A 28 -8.86 40.73 -1.86
N PRO A 29 -8.62 40.04 -0.75
CA PRO A 29 -7.26 39.54 -0.42
C PRO A 29 -6.67 38.77 -1.61
N ALA A 30 -5.38 38.96 -1.87
CA ALA A 30 -4.74 38.34 -3.05
C ALA A 30 -4.84 36.82 -3.06
N TYR A 31 -4.86 36.15 -1.91
CA TYR A 31 -5.02 34.69 -1.85
C TYR A 31 -6.39 34.20 -2.36
N LEU A 32 -7.43 35.03 -2.41
CA LEU A 32 -8.74 34.73 -2.99
C LEU A 32 -8.85 35.10 -4.47
N ASN A 33 -7.84 35.76 -5.04
CA ASN A 33 -7.84 36.14 -6.45
C ASN A 33 -7.40 34.97 -7.32
N THR A 34 -8.36 34.30 -7.98
CA THR A 34 -8.13 33.12 -8.81
C THR A 34 -7.34 33.37 -10.10
N SER A 35 -7.06 34.64 -10.46
CA SER A 35 -6.21 35.00 -11.60
C SER A 35 -4.70 34.98 -11.27
N LEU A 36 -4.33 35.00 -10.01
CA LEU A 36 -2.95 34.85 -9.56
C LEU A 36 -2.51 33.40 -9.52
N THR A 37 -1.22 33.16 -9.55
CA THR A 37 -0.63 31.82 -9.41
C THR A 37 -0.89 31.24 -8.01
N ALA A 38 -0.85 29.92 -7.89
CA ALA A 38 -1.02 29.26 -6.59
C ALA A 38 0.04 29.73 -5.58
N ASP A 39 1.29 29.91 -6.03
CA ASP A 39 2.41 30.38 -5.18
C ASP A 39 2.21 31.80 -4.67
N GLU A 40 1.79 32.73 -5.54
CA GLU A 40 1.50 34.13 -5.13
C GLU A 40 0.35 34.18 -4.12
N ARG A 41 -0.68 33.38 -4.31
CA ARG A 41 -1.82 33.27 -3.40
C ARG A 41 -1.44 32.65 -2.07
N ALA A 42 -0.65 31.59 -2.09
CA ALA A 42 -0.14 30.93 -0.89
C ALA A 42 0.74 31.89 -0.06
N ALA A 43 1.64 32.62 -0.71
CA ALA A 43 2.50 33.62 -0.04
C ALA A 43 1.68 34.73 0.64
N ASP A 44 0.64 35.27 -0.02
CA ASP A 44 -0.24 36.29 0.59
C ASP A 44 -1.01 35.71 1.80
N LEU A 45 -1.52 34.48 1.69
CA LEU A 45 -2.23 33.82 2.78
C LEU A 45 -1.33 33.57 3.99
N VAL A 46 -0.13 33.01 3.79
CA VAL A 46 0.84 32.73 4.86
C VAL A 46 1.29 34.01 5.55
N HIS A 47 1.50 35.10 4.79
CA HIS A 47 1.84 36.40 5.37
C HIS A 47 0.77 36.99 6.30
N ARG A 48 -0.48 36.58 6.13
CA ARG A 48 -1.61 37.04 6.98
C ARG A 48 -1.77 36.25 8.26
N MET A 49 -1.09 35.11 8.41
CA MET A 49 -1.17 34.24 9.59
C MET A 49 -0.32 34.78 10.74
N THR A 50 -0.78 34.58 11.96
CA THR A 50 0.07 34.77 13.15
C THR A 50 0.97 33.52 13.30
N ILE A 51 2.03 33.65 14.15
CA ILE A 51 2.94 32.53 14.35
C ILE A 51 2.22 31.31 14.99
N GLU A 52 1.26 31.56 15.89
CA GLU A 52 0.46 30.52 16.53
C GLU A 52 -0.40 29.79 15.49
N GLU A 53 -0.94 30.48 14.49
CA GLU A 53 -1.67 29.87 13.39
C GLU A 53 -0.75 29.10 12.45
N LYS A 54 0.42 29.67 12.11
CA LYS A 54 1.42 29.05 11.23
C LYS A 54 1.85 27.69 11.74
N VAL A 55 2.24 27.57 13.00
CA VAL A 55 2.74 26.29 13.56
C VAL A 55 1.69 25.19 13.53
N THR A 56 0.39 25.52 13.61
CA THR A 56 -0.70 24.53 13.52
C THR A 56 -0.88 23.93 12.12
N GLN A 57 -0.24 24.52 11.11
CA GLN A 57 -0.34 24.06 9.72
C GLN A 57 0.84 23.15 9.29
N LEU A 58 1.85 22.98 10.16
CA LEU A 58 3.04 22.18 9.87
C LEU A 58 2.85 20.68 10.12
N VAL A 59 1.71 20.29 10.67
CA VAL A 59 1.40 18.91 11.03
C VAL A 59 0.26 18.35 10.17
N ASN A 60 0.17 17.02 10.05
CA ASN A 60 -0.83 16.37 9.18
C ASN A 60 -2.27 16.77 9.51
N GLN A 61 -2.63 17.01 10.79
CA GLN A 61 -3.92 17.53 11.19
C GLN A 61 -3.91 19.06 11.31
N ALA A 62 -3.89 19.73 10.15
CA ALA A 62 -3.88 21.20 10.08
C ALA A 62 -5.20 21.78 10.60
N ARG A 63 -5.11 22.73 11.55
CA ARG A 63 -6.28 23.32 12.20
C ARG A 63 -6.94 24.39 11.34
N ALA A 64 -8.24 24.59 11.52
CA ALA A 64 -8.94 25.68 10.86
C ALA A 64 -8.43 27.04 11.33
N ILE A 65 -8.39 28.03 10.39
CA ILE A 65 -8.14 29.44 10.71
C ILE A 65 -9.38 30.23 10.24
N PRO A 66 -10.44 30.32 11.08
CA PRO A 66 -11.72 30.87 10.64
C PRO A 66 -11.65 32.30 10.12
N ARG A 67 -10.81 33.19 10.72
CA ARG A 67 -10.68 34.57 10.29
C ARG A 67 -10.10 34.73 8.85
N LEU A 68 -9.44 33.67 8.33
CA LEU A 68 -8.89 33.62 6.97
C LEU A 68 -9.65 32.65 6.07
N ASN A 69 -10.80 32.11 6.54
CA ASN A 69 -11.58 31.08 5.83
C ASN A 69 -10.73 29.86 5.41
N VAL A 70 -9.72 29.50 6.21
CA VAL A 70 -8.93 28.30 6.01
C VAL A 70 -9.63 27.17 6.74
N PRO A 71 -10.13 26.13 6.04
CA PRO A 71 -10.72 24.96 6.69
C PRO A 71 -9.65 24.10 7.36
N ALA A 72 -10.05 23.33 8.38
CA ALA A 72 -9.24 22.22 8.87
C ALA A 72 -8.97 21.22 7.75
N TYR A 73 -7.83 20.54 7.82
CA TYR A 73 -7.45 19.59 6.79
C TYR A 73 -6.54 18.50 7.35
N ASP A 74 -6.88 17.24 7.10
CA ASP A 74 -5.96 16.14 7.37
C ASP A 74 -5.25 15.74 6.07
N TRP A 75 -3.90 15.74 6.11
CA TRP A 75 -3.06 15.45 4.97
C TRP A 75 -2.90 13.95 4.72
N TRP A 76 -3.31 13.10 5.68
CA TRP A 76 -3.08 11.68 5.59
C TRP A 76 -4.23 10.95 4.90
N SER A 77 -3.99 10.52 3.67
CA SER A 77 -4.82 9.53 2.97
C SER A 77 -3.94 8.48 2.32
N GLU A 78 -4.45 7.25 2.16
CA GLU A 78 -3.73 6.12 1.60
C GLU A 78 -4.45 5.54 0.39
N SER A 79 -3.67 5.06 -0.61
CA SER A 79 -4.27 4.52 -1.84
C SER A 79 -3.28 3.70 -2.67
N LEU A 80 -2.62 2.71 -2.09
CA LEU A 80 -1.63 1.90 -2.83
C LEU A 80 -2.24 1.17 -4.04
N HIS A 81 -3.47 0.65 -3.88
CA HIS A 81 -4.17 -0.11 -4.92
C HIS A 81 -5.71 0.06 -4.88
N GLY A 82 -6.18 1.08 -4.24
CA GLY A 82 -7.54 1.52 -4.00
C GLY A 82 -7.50 2.62 -2.96
N VAL A 83 -8.55 3.41 -2.78
CA VAL A 83 -8.62 4.35 -1.65
C VAL A 83 -8.83 3.54 -0.37
N ALA A 84 -7.92 3.61 0.61
CA ALA A 84 -7.95 2.81 1.83
C ALA A 84 -9.13 3.19 2.77
N THR A 85 -10.34 3.25 2.21
CA THR A 85 -11.61 3.49 2.92
C THR A 85 -12.67 2.53 2.43
N ASN A 86 -13.67 2.25 3.28
CA ASN A 86 -14.71 1.29 2.93
C ASN A 86 -15.60 1.79 1.78
N GLY A 87 -15.99 0.88 0.88
CA GLY A 87 -16.88 1.13 -0.24
C GLY A 87 -16.21 1.84 -1.41
N THR A 88 -14.96 1.52 -1.66
CA THR A 88 -14.15 1.90 -2.83
C THR A 88 -13.73 0.65 -3.57
N THR A 89 -13.26 0.80 -4.80
CA THR A 89 -12.75 -0.30 -5.62
C THR A 89 -11.35 -0.71 -5.16
N GLU A 90 -11.13 -1.99 -4.91
CA GLU A 90 -9.83 -2.54 -4.52
C GLU A 90 -9.22 -3.40 -5.63
N PHE A 91 -8.13 -2.89 -6.19
CA PHE A 91 -7.34 -3.53 -7.23
C PHE A 91 -6.34 -4.54 -6.64
N PRO A 92 -5.63 -5.32 -7.48
CA PRO A 92 -4.50 -6.11 -6.99
C PRO A 92 -3.48 -5.26 -6.24
N GLU A 93 -2.86 -5.83 -5.23
CA GLU A 93 -1.74 -5.22 -4.49
C GLU A 93 -0.60 -4.82 -5.44
N PRO A 94 0.18 -3.75 -5.18
CA PRO A 94 1.21 -3.25 -6.09
C PRO A 94 2.18 -4.29 -6.64
N ILE A 95 2.55 -5.30 -5.86
CA ILE A 95 3.41 -6.39 -6.36
C ILE A 95 2.70 -7.19 -7.48
N GLY A 96 1.41 -7.45 -7.35
CA GLY A 96 0.59 -8.08 -8.40
C GLY A 96 0.39 -7.13 -9.59
N LEU A 97 0.21 -5.83 -9.34
CA LEU A 97 0.15 -4.82 -10.41
C LEU A 97 1.46 -4.75 -11.20
N ALA A 98 2.60 -4.85 -10.53
CA ALA A 98 3.91 -4.92 -11.19
C ALA A 98 4.03 -6.14 -12.12
N ALA A 99 3.48 -7.29 -11.71
CA ALA A 99 3.47 -8.50 -12.52
C ALA A 99 2.71 -8.35 -13.85
N THR A 100 1.88 -7.32 -14.01
CA THR A 100 1.20 -7.02 -15.28
C THR A 100 2.13 -6.49 -16.36
N PHE A 101 3.23 -5.83 -16.02
CA PHE A 101 4.11 -5.11 -16.94
C PHE A 101 3.35 -4.21 -17.92
N ASP A 102 2.30 -3.50 -17.42
CA ASP A 102 1.36 -2.70 -18.21
C ASP A 102 1.15 -1.31 -17.60
N THR A 103 2.01 -0.36 -17.99
CA THR A 103 1.96 1.03 -17.49
C THR A 103 0.67 1.75 -17.85
N ASP A 104 0.06 1.44 -19.01
CA ASP A 104 -1.19 2.08 -19.43
C ASP A 104 -2.36 1.62 -18.55
N ALA A 105 -2.36 0.35 -18.12
CA ALA A 105 -3.35 -0.16 -17.20
C ALA A 105 -3.19 0.46 -15.79
N ILE A 106 -1.95 0.62 -15.30
CA ILE A 106 -1.66 1.31 -14.04
C ILE A 106 -2.12 2.77 -14.08
N HIS A 107 -1.84 3.47 -15.17
CA HIS A 107 -2.31 4.86 -15.33
C HIS A 107 -3.85 4.96 -15.24
N ARG A 108 -4.58 4.12 -15.96
CA ARG A 108 -6.06 4.10 -15.93
C ARG A 108 -6.59 3.74 -14.53
N MET A 109 -6.00 2.78 -13.86
CA MET A 109 -6.32 2.44 -12.46
C MET A 109 -6.14 3.64 -11.54
N ALA A 110 -5.01 4.34 -11.64
CA ALA A 110 -4.72 5.52 -10.82
C ALA A 110 -5.73 6.66 -11.09
N VAL A 111 -6.23 6.79 -12.33
CA VAL A 111 -7.35 7.70 -12.65
C VAL A 111 -8.61 7.34 -11.86
N VAL A 112 -8.95 6.05 -11.77
CA VAL A 112 -10.10 5.57 -10.97
C VAL A 112 -9.89 5.88 -9.50
N ILE A 113 -8.73 5.51 -8.94
CA ILE A 113 -8.41 5.75 -7.53
C ILE A 113 -8.54 7.25 -7.18
N GLY A 114 -7.93 8.12 -7.97
CA GLY A 114 -8.02 9.57 -7.76
C GLY A 114 -9.45 10.12 -7.90
N THR A 115 -10.26 9.53 -8.77
CA THR A 115 -11.68 9.85 -8.94
C THR A 115 -12.48 9.47 -7.69
N GLU A 116 -12.32 8.25 -7.20
CA GLU A 116 -12.97 7.78 -5.97
C GLU A 116 -12.50 8.56 -4.73
N GLY A 117 -11.21 8.94 -4.67
CA GLY A 117 -10.67 9.82 -3.64
C GLY A 117 -11.36 11.18 -3.61
N ARG A 118 -11.61 11.79 -4.77
CA ARG A 118 -12.39 13.05 -4.86
C ARG A 118 -13.82 12.88 -4.36
N ILE A 119 -14.47 11.78 -4.68
CA ILE A 119 -15.83 11.49 -4.22
C ILE A 119 -15.87 11.36 -2.69
N LYS A 120 -14.96 10.60 -2.10
CA LYS A 120 -14.85 10.42 -0.64
C LYS A 120 -14.61 11.74 0.08
N HIS A 121 -13.67 12.54 -0.40
CA HIS A 121 -13.43 13.89 0.12
C HIS A 121 -14.69 14.77 0.05
N ALA A 122 -15.38 14.80 -1.08
CA ALA A 122 -16.60 15.59 -1.23
C ALA A 122 -17.71 15.12 -0.27
N GLN A 123 -17.81 13.81 0.00
CA GLN A 123 -18.74 13.26 1.00
C GLN A 123 -18.38 13.74 2.41
N ALA A 124 -17.10 13.69 2.81
CA ALA A 124 -16.62 14.16 4.11
C ALA A 124 -16.89 15.65 4.32
N VAL A 125 -16.55 16.49 3.33
CA VAL A 125 -16.80 17.94 3.38
C VAL A 125 -18.31 18.25 3.55
N ARG A 126 -19.18 17.53 2.84
CA ARG A 126 -20.65 17.71 3.01
C ARG A 126 -21.14 17.25 4.38
N ALA A 127 -20.51 16.24 4.97
CA ALA A 127 -20.78 15.79 6.32
C ALA A 127 -20.21 16.71 7.41
N GLY A 128 -19.36 17.68 7.02
CA GLY A 128 -18.81 18.70 7.91
C GLY A 128 -17.62 18.24 8.74
N HIS A 129 -16.88 17.22 8.28
CA HIS A 129 -15.66 16.74 8.92
C HIS A 129 -14.49 16.64 7.95
N SER A 130 -13.29 16.53 8.49
CA SER A 130 -12.03 16.35 7.79
C SER A 130 -11.14 15.51 8.69
N ASN A 131 -11.27 14.19 8.55
CA ASN A 131 -10.53 13.22 9.33
C ASN A 131 -9.42 12.59 8.49
N ILE A 132 -8.64 11.72 9.11
CA ILE A 132 -7.71 10.80 8.45
C ILE A 132 -8.43 10.02 7.33
N PHE A 133 -7.79 9.87 6.18
CA PHE A 133 -8.29 9.21 4.96
C PHE A 133 -9.43 9.94 4.23
N GLU A 134 -9.66 11.21 4.55
CA GLU A 134 -10.67 12.06 3.90
C GLU A 134 -10.05 13.23 3.13
N GLY A 135 -8.72 13.39 3.18
CA GLY A 135 -7.96 14.39 2.43
C GLY A 135 -7.82 14.05 0.95
N LEU A 136 -7.14 14.94 0.22
CA LEU A 136 -6.83 14.78 -1.22
C LEU A 136 -5.34 14.55 -1.47
N ASP A 137 -4.57 14.32 -0.42
CA ASP A 137 -3.14 14.01 -0.46
C ASP A 137 -2.97 12.54 -0.13
N PHE A 138 -2.64 11.73 -1.14
CA PHE A 138 -2.51 10.30 -1.03
C PHE A 138 -1.05 9.89 -0.93
N TRP A 139 -0.69 9.20 0.16
CA TRP A 139 0.67 8.77 0.43
C TRP A 139 1.00 7.46 -0.30
N ALA A 140 0.95 7.58 -1.60
CA ALA A 140 1.17 6.54 -2.60
C ALA A 140 1.79 7.15 -3.89
N PRO A 141 2.56 6.35 -4.65
CA PRO A 141 2.86 4.94 -4.53
C PRO A 141 4.04 4.64 -3.59
N ASN A 142 4.15 3.40 -3.09
CA ASN A 142 5.38 2.90 -2.49
C ASN A 142 6.32 2.45 -3.62
N ILE A 143 7.37 3.23 -3.87
CA ILE A 143 8.38 2.97 -4.92
C ILE A 143 9.75 2.58 -4.34
N ASN A 144 9.77 2.10 -3.10
CA ASN A 144 10.96 1.46 -2.57
C ASN A 144 11.27 0.18 -3.34
N ILE A 145 12.53 -0.15 -3.46
CA ILE A 145 12.96 -1.37 -4.17
C ILE A 145 12.84 -2.58 -3.24
N PHE A 146 12.12 -3.60 -3.68
CA PHE A 146 11.98 -4.86 -2.98
C PHE A 146 13.28 -5.67 -3.07
N ARG A 147 14.36 -5.14 -2.45
CA ARG A 147 15.71 -5.70 -2.53
C ARG A 147 15.86 -7.08 -1.90
N ASP A 148 14.97 -7.43 -0.96
CA ASP A 148 15.04 -8.65 -0.16
C ASP A 148 13.64 -9.21 0.09
N PRO A 149 13.36 -10.47 -0.28
CA PRO A 149 12.03 -11.07 -0.16
C PRO A 149 11.58 -11.29 1.30
N ARG A 150 12.44 -11.06 2.30
CA ARG A 150 12.08 -11.11 3.71
C ARG A 150 11.28 -9.88 4.16
N TRP A 151 11.37 -8.77 3.47
CA TRP A 151 10.68 -7.54 3.83
C TRP A 151 9.17 -7.65 3.69
N GLY A 152 8.42 -7.54 4.81
CA GLY A 152 6.98 -7.74 4.86
C GLY A 152 6.17 -6.70 4.09
N ARG A 153 6.69 -5.46 3.94
CA ARG A 153 6.07 -4.41 3.12
C ARG A 153 6.43 -4.49 1.63
N GLY A 154 7.15 -5.53 1.23
CA GLY A 154 7.46 -5.76 -0.19
C GLY A 154 6.21 -5.86 -1.07
N GLN A 155 5.08 -6.36 -0.53
CA GLN A 155 3.79 -6.41 -1.22
C GLN A 155 3.31 -5.05 -1.74
N GLU A 156 3.65 -3.97 -1.02
CA GLU A 156 3.28 -2.59 -1.36
C GLU A 156 4.04 -2.00 -2.55
N THR A 157 5.05 -2.71 -3.07
CA THR A 157 6.01 -2.18 -4.04
C THR A 157 5.84 -2.76 -5.44
N TYR A 158 6.43 -2.10 -6.42
CA TYR A 158 6.49 -2.61 -7.79
C TYR A 158 7.69 -3.54 -8.06
N GLY A 159 8.21 -4.20 -7.00
CA GLY A 159 9.21 -5.24 -7.11
C GLY A 159 10.66 -4.78 -6.99
N GLU A 160 11.56 -5.60 -7.51
CA GLU A 160 13.01 -5.46 -7.27
C GLU A 160 13.76 -4.64 -8.32
N ASP A 161 13.11 -4.33 -9.45
CA ASP A 161 13.77 -3.65 -10.57
C ASP A 161 13.52 -2.15 -10.57
N PRO A 162 14.56 -1.29 -10.56
CA PRO A 162 14.40 0.16 -10.52
C PRO A 162 13.78 0.75 -11.80
N PHE A 163 13.93 0.12 -12.96
CA PHE A 163 13.33 0.59 -14.21
C PHE A 163 11.82 0.29 -14.23
N LEU A 164 11.41 -0.95 -13.90
CA LEU A 164 10.01 -1.32 -13.77
C LEU A 164 9.31 -0.42 -12.74
N THR A 165 9.88 -0.29 -11.54
CA THR A 165 9.34 0.55 -10.47
C THR A 165 9.20 2.01 -10.90
N ALA A 166 10.19 2.55 -11.61
CA ALA A 166 10.14 3.92 -12.13
C ALA A 166 9.00 4.09 -13.15
N ARG A 167 8.82 3.16 -14.08
CA ARG A 167 7.76 3.25 -15.10
C ARG A 167 6.36 3.11 -14.49
N MET A 168 6.18 2.16 -13.56
CA MET A 168 4.93 1.98 -12.83
C MET A 168 4.62 3.20 -11.95
N GLY A 169 5.61 3.72 -11.20
CA GLY A 169 5.46 4.91 -10.38
C GLY A 169 5.08 6.16 -11.18
N VAL A 170 5.71 6.39 -12.34
CA VAL A 170 5.35 7.51 -13.24
C VAL A 170 3.91 7.37 -13.74
N ALA A 171 3.49 6.17 -14.15
CA ALA A 171 2.13 5.91 -14.61
C ALA A 171 1.10 6.15 -13.49
N PHE A 172 1.40 5.70 -12.27
CA PHE A 172 0.54 5.90 -11.12
C PHE A 172 0.40 7.40 -10.77
N VAL A 173 1.52 8.10 -10.58
CA VAL A 173 1.51 9.53 -10.20
C VAL A 173 0.76 10.38 -11.22
N THR A 174 1.02 10.17 -12.52
CA THR A 174 0.32 10.95 -13.58
C THR A 174 -1.17 10.65 -13.62
N GLY A 175 -1.57 9.38 -13.43
CA GLY A 175 -2.98 8.98 -13.35
C GLY A 175 -3.68 9.61 -12.14
N MET A 176 -3.07 9.59 -10.96
CA MET A 176 -3.61 10.19 -9.75
C MET A 176 -3.80 11.71 -9.90
N GLN A 177 -2.76 12.41 -10.32
CA GLN A 177 -2.76 13.89 -10.35
C GLN A 177 -3.62 14.47 -11.47
N GLY A 178 -3.84 13.72 -12.57
CA GLY A 178 -4.67 14.15 -13.69
C GLY A 178 -3.97 15.12 -14.63
N GLU A 179 -4.71 15.58 -15.65
CA GLU A 179 -4.17 16.36 -16.79
C GLU A 179 -4.60 17.83 -16.79
N ASP A 180 -5.38 18.29 -15.80
CA ASP A 180 -5.81 19.69 -15.74
C ASP A 180 -4.59 20.61 -15.52
N ALA A 181 -4.50 21.67 -16.31
CA ALA A 181 -3.36 22.57 -16.30
C ALA A 181 -3.24 23.39 -15.00
N LYS A 182 -4.34 23.60 -14.27
CA LYS A 182 -4.41 24.42 -13.06
C LYS A 182 -4.59 23.60 -11.79
N TYR A 183 -5.36 22.51 -11.85
CA TYR A 183 -5.78 21.79 -10.68
C TYR A 183 -5.30 20.33 -10.71
N TYR A 184 -4.83 19.83 -9.56
CA TYR A 184 -4.65 18.40 -9.37
C TYR A 184 -6.00 17.71 -9.12
N ARG A 185 -6.16 16.48 -9.66
CA ARG A 185 -7.26 15.62 -9.21
C ARG A 185 -7.07 15.27 -7.74
N VAL A 186 -5.92 14.74 -7.40
CA VAL A 186 -5.40 14.52 -6.05
C VAL A 186 -3.89 14.68 -6.09
N ILE A 187 -3.24 14.82 -4.94
CA ILE A 187 -1.78 14.79 -4.86
C ILE A 187 -1.33 13.36 -4.60
N SER A 188 -0.34 12.93 -5.35
CA SER A 188 0.34 11.64 -5.17
C SER A 188 1.70 11.86 -4.52
N THR A 189 2.00 11.05 -3.49
CA THR A 189 3.19 11.18 -2.65
C THR A 189 4.03 9.91 -2.73
N PRO A 190 4.97 9.79 -3.69
CA PRO A 190 5.93 8.68 -3.71
C PRO A 190 6.65 8.52 -2.38
N LYS A 191 6.74 7.27 -1.89
CA LYS A 191 7.30 6.93 -0.58
C LYS A 191 8.15 5.66 -0.64
N HIS A 192 9.05 5.43 0.30
CA HIS A 192 9.55 6.32 1.36
C HIS A 192 10.95 6.79 0.97
N TYR A 193 11.20 8.08 0.88
CA TYR A 193 12.43 8.71 0.38
C TYR A 193 13.45 8.86 1.50
N ALA A 194 14.52 8.05 1.56
CA ALA A 194 14.90 7.04 0.59
C ALA A 194 15.55 5.84 1.31
N VAL A 195 15.94 4.85 0.49
CA VAL A 195 16.72 3.67 0.97
C VAL A 195 16.02 2.96 2.13
N HIS A 196 14.72 2.69 1.97
CA HIS A 196 13.87 2.04 2.96
C HIS A 196 13.33 0.72 2.40
N SER A 197 13.71 -0.42 2.98
CA SER A 197 13.21 -1.76 2.61
C SER A 197 13.52 -2.81 3.68
N GLY A 198 13.12 -2.51 4.92
CA GLY A 198 13.26 -3.38 6.08
C GLY A 198 14.70 -3.52 6.64
N PRO A 199 14.90 -4.20 7.74
CA PRO A 199 13.89 -4.91 8.55
C PRO A 199 12.94 -3.99 9.33
N GLU A 200 11.67 -4.37 9.39
CA GLU A 200 10.63 -3.62 10.10
C GLU A 200 10.93 -3.37 11.59
N PRO A 201 11.38 -4.38 12.37
CA PRO A 201 11.65 -4.18 13.79
C PRO A 201 12.72 -3.13 14.14
N THR A 202 13.47 -2.67 13.17
CA THR A 202 14.57 -1.71 13.40
C THR A 202 14.37 -0.37 12.67
N ARG A 203 13.28 -0.18 11.94
CA ARG A 203 13.09 0.95 11.03
C ARG A 203 13.23 2.31 11.72
N HIS A 204 12.78 2.46 12.97
CA HIS A 204 12.82 3.70 13.74
C HIS A 204 14.21 4.10 14.27
N ASN A 205 15.21 3.22 14.16
CA ASN A 205 16.57 3.47 14.66
C ASN A 205 17.68 2.98 13.74
N ALA A 206 17.32 2.41 12.59
CA ALA A 206 18.29 1.90 11.62
C ALA A 206 19.11 3.04 11.01
N ASP A 207 20.43 2.89 11.01
CA ASP A 207 21.35 3.71 10.22
C ASP A 207 21.88 2.87 9.05
N VAL A 208 21.20 3.00 7.92
CA VAL A 208 21.49 2.24 6.71
C VAL A 208 22.80 2.71 6.09
N LYS A 209 23.72 1.75 5.86
CA LYS A 209 24.96 1.99 5.16
C LYS A 209 24.83 1.58 3.70
N VAL A 210 24.98 2.54 2.83
CA VAL A 210 24.80 2.36 1.38
C VAL A 210 25.89 3.13 0.63
N SER A 211 26.38 2.55 -0.48
CA SER A 211 27.33 3.24 -1.38
C SER A 211 26.59 4.26 -2.26
N LYS A 212 27.30 5.29 -2.70
CA LYS A 212 26.77 6.22 -3.71
C LYS A 212 26.34 5.49 -5.00
N HIS A 213 27.08 4.42 -5.35
CA HIS A 213 26.70 3.56 -6.46
C HIS A 213 25.30 2.98 -6.26
N ASP A 214 25.06 2.28 -5.15
CA ASP A 214 23.78 1.61 -4.91
C ASP A 214 22.63 2.62 -4.75
N GLU A 215 22.88 3.80 -4.16
CA GLU A 215 21.89 4.90 -4.11
C GLU A 215 21.43 5.29 -5.50
N LEU A 216 22.37 5.63 -6.39
CA LEU A 216 22.08 6.16 -7.73
C LEU A 216 21.68 5.08 -8.74
N ASP A 217 22.14 3.83 -8.58
CA ASP A 217 21.80 2.72 -9.47
C ASP A 217 20.46 2.07 -9.13
N THR A 218 20.12 1.98 -7.86
CA THR A 218 19.00 1.15 -7.40
C THR A 218 17.94 1.91 -6.62
N TYR A 219 18.33 2.68 -5.57
CA TYR A 219 17.34 3.23 -4.63
C TYR A 219 16.69 4.55 -5.07
N LEU A 220 17.40 5.40 -5.80
CA LEU A 220 16.90 6.72 -6.19
C LEU A 220 16.23 6.82 -7.59
N PRO A 221 16.46 5.93 -8.55
CA PRO A 221 15.94 6.11 -9.92
C PRO A 221 14.43 6.26 -10.02
N ALA A 222 13.65 5.52 -9.22
CA ALA A 222 12.20 5.61 -9.23
C ALA A 222 11.70 6.95 -8.67
N PHE A 223 12.32 7.46 -7.59
CA PHE A 223 12.01 8.78 -7.04
C PHE A 223 12.35 9.89 -8.03
N ARG A 224 13.55 9.80 -8.65
CA ARG A 224 13.95 10.75 -9.68
C ARG A 224 12.91 10.79 -10.82
N ALA A 225 12.48 9.64 -11.30
CA ALA A 225 11.52 9.55 -12.41
C ALA A 225 10.16 10.14 -12.02
N THR A 226 9.61 9.79 -10.85
CA THR A 226 8.32 10.33 -10.40
C THR A 226 8.36 11.83 -10.16
N VAL A 227 9.50 12.39 -9.73
CA VAL A 227 9.67 13.83 -9.56
C VAL A 227 9.90 14.54 -10.90
N THR A 228 10.83 14.05 -11.73
CA THR A 228 11.26 14.78 -12.94
C THR A 228 10.33 14.56 -14.13
N GLU A 229 9.71 13.38 -14.27
CA GLU A 229 8.84 13.02 -15.38
C GLU A 229 7.36 13.21 -15.04
N ALA A 230 6.90 12.65 -13.90
CA ALA A 230 5.50 12.72 -13.49
C ALA A 230 5.15 13.99 -12.69
N LYS A 231 6.12 14.79 -12.27
CA LYS A 231 5.90 16.01 -11.50
C LYS A 231 5.10 15.77 -10.22
N ALA A 232 5.50 14.78 -9.43
CA ALA A 232 4.85 14.47 -8.17
C ALA A 232 4.65 15.72 -7.31
N GLY A 233 3.45 15.90 -6.75
CA GLY A 233 3.11 17.07 -5.94
C GLY A 233 3.65 17.02 -4.51
N SER A 234 4.02 15.81 -4.06
CA SER A 234 4.61 15.56 -2.75
C SER A 234 5.62 14.40 -2.82
N VAL A 235 6.47 14.29 -1.79
CA VAL A 235 7.37 13.15 -1.54
C VAL A 235 7.42 12.92 -0.03
N MET A 236 7.40 11.66 0.41
CA MET A 236 7.49 11.32 1.84
C MET A 236 8.90 10.87 2.20
N CYS A 237 9.53 11.53 3.19
CA CYS A 237 10.82 11.09 3.73
C CYS A 237 10.67 9.91 4.71
N ALA A 238 11.64 8.99 4.69
CA ALA A 238 11.60 7.72 5.40
C ALA A 238 11.95 7.80 6.88
N TYR A 239 11.71 6.72 7.64
CA TYR A 239 12.08 6.58 9.06
C TYR A 239 13.58 6.53 9.31
N ASN A 240 14.30 5.75 8.49
CA ASN A 240 15.70 5.38 8.74
C ASN A 240 16.68 6.55 8.53
N SER A 241 17.84 6.43 9.18
CA SER A 241 19.03 7.21 8.80
C SER A 241 19.75 6.56 7.62
N ILE A 242 20.43 7.36 6.83
CA ILE A 242 21.26 6.93 5.71
C ILE A 242 22.66 7.53 5.92
N ASN A 243 23.66 6.67 6.04
CA ASN A 243 25.05 7.07 6.24
C ASN A 243 25.22 8.08 7.41
N GLY A 244 24.44 7.92 8.48
CA GLY A 244 24.48 8.73 9.68
C GLY A 244 23.57 9.95 9.69
N GLN A 245 22.77 10.19 8.65
CA GLN A 245 21.82 11.31 8.60
C GLN A 245 20.38 10.77 8.50
N PRO A 246 19.47 11.16 9.42
CA PRO A 246 18.05 10.82 9.34
C PRO A 246 17.44 11.30 8.03
N ALA A 247 16.67 10.48 7.34
CA ALA A 247 16.15 10.78 6.00
C ALA A 247 15.37 12.10 5.95
N CYS A 248 14.54 12.38 6.98
CA CYS A 248 13.78 13.64 7.08
C CYS A 248 14.61 14.88 7.47
N ALA A 249 15.93 14.71 7.70
CA ALA A 249 16.88 15.77 7.94
C ALA A 249 18.17 15.60 7.11
N ASN A 250 18.12 14.84 6.05
CA ASN A 250 19.27 14.53 5.18
C ASN A 250 19.45 15.60 4.12
N GLU A 251 20.54 16.38 4.23
CA GLU A 251 20.83 17.49 3.33
C GLU A 251 21.07 17.01 1.90
N PHE A 252 21.83 15.91 1.70
CA PHE A 252 22.08 15.33 0.39
C PHE A 252 20.77 14.97 -0.32
N LEU A 253 19.86 14.25 0.37
CA LEU A 253 18.60 13.85 -0.22
C LEU A 253 17.68 15.03 -0.51
N LEU A 254 17.40 15.86 0.52
CA LEU A 254 16.34 16.86 0.45
C LEU A 254 16.78 18.14 -0.29
N GLN A 255 18.04 18.56 -0.13
CA GLN A 255 18.52 19.80 -0.75
C GLN A 255 19.28 19.55 -2.05
N ASP A 256 20.31 18.66 -2.03
CA ASP A 256 21.16 18.49 -3.21
C ASP A 256 20.44 17.75 -4.33
N GLU A 257 19.83 16.57 -4.04
CA GLU A 257 19.16 15.77 -5.06
C GLU A 257 17.76 16.32 -5.36
N LEU A 258 16.86 16.33 -4.36
CA LEU A 258 15.45 16.59 -4.57
C LEU A 258 15.19 18.03 -5.04
N ARG A 259 15.63 19.03 -4.26
CA ARG A 259 15.43 20.45 -4.59
C ARG A 259 16.40 20.95 -5.64
N GLY A 260 17.68 20.58 -5.53
CA GLY A 260 18.76 21.06 -6.41
C GLY A 260 18.73 20.40 -7.79
N LYS A 261 19.10 19.12 -7.87
CA LYS A 261 19.28 18.44 -9.18
C LYS A 261 17.97 18.10 -9.88
N TRP A 262 16.94 17.68 -9.12
CA TRP A 262 15.65 17.29 -9.72
C TRP A 262 14.65 18.44 -9.79
N ASN A 263 14.98 19.60 -9.21
CA ASN A 263 14.16 20.82 -9.21
C ASN A 263 12.72 20.58 -8.73
N PHE A 264 12.57 19.83 -7.62
CA PHE A 264 11.28 19.49 -7.04
C PHE A 264 10.57 20.75 -6.50
N GLN A 265 9.34 20.98 -6.92
CA GLN A 265 8.53 22.14 -6.56
C GLN A 265 7.41 21.83 -5.55
N GLY A 266 7.16 20.54 -5.28
CA GLY A 266 6.15 20.11 -4.31
C GLY A 266 6.59 20.24 -2.85
N TYR A 267 5.81 19.69 -1.94
CA TYR A 267 6.18 19.64 -0.52
C TYR A 267 6.72 18.27 -0.13
N VAL A 268 7.47 18.23 0.98
CA VAL A 268 7.94 16.98 1.60
C VAL A 268 7.17 16.75 2.89
N VAL A 269 6.53 15.58 3.00
CA VAL A 269 5.91 15.11 4.25
C VAL A 269 6.83 14.09 4.91
N SER A 270 6.84 14.03 6.25
CA SER A 270 7.50 12.95 6.97
C SER A 270 6.62 11.71 7.02
N ASP A 271 7.23 10.53 7.11
CA ASP A 271 6.53 9.36 7.62
C ASP A 271 6.11 9.57 9.09
N CYS A 272 5.09 8.81 9.54
CA CYS A 272 4.45 9.09 10.83
C CYS A 272 5.37 8.76 12.01
N GLY A 273 5.80 9.81 12.70
CA GLY A 273 6.80 9.70 13.78
C GLY A 273 8.26 9.79 13.33
N ALA A 274 8.56 9.90 12.02
CA ALA A 274 9.95 9.97 11.55
C ALA A 274 10.71 11.21 12.06
N VAL A 275 10.02 12.32 12.34
CA VAL A 275 10.67 13.52 12.92
C VAL A 275 11.06 13.28 14.39
N ILE A 276 10.20 12.64 15.19
CA ILE A 276 10.54 12.31 16.56
C ILE A 276 11.66 11.25 16.63
N ASP A 277 11.79 10.41 15.60
CA ASP A 277 12.89 9.45 15.50
C ASP A 277 14.26 10.12 15.36
N ILE A 278 14.35 11.31 14.79
CA ILE A 278 15.59 12.10 14.75
C ILE A 278 16.14 12.32 16.16
N PHE A 279 15.25 12.56 17.13
CA PHE A 279 15.59 12.73 18.55
C PHE A 279 15.65 11.38 19.29
N LYS A 280 14.56 10.58 19.25
CA LYS A 280 14.43 9.35 20.08
C LYS A 280 15.14 8.15 19.50
N GLY A 281 14.94 7.89 18.21
CA GLY A 281 15.44 6.72 17.50
C GLY A 281 16.93 6.86 17.17
N HIS A 282 17.26 7.89 16.40
CA HIS A 282 18.62 8.13 15.89
C HIS A 282 19.51 8.90 16.84
N LYS A 283 18.95 9.58 17.84
CA LYS A 283 19.69 10.42 18.81
C LYS A 283 20.59 11.46 18.12
N PHE A 284 20.11 11.96 16.98
CA PHE A 284 20.84 12.91 16.13
C PHE A 284 20.77 14.34 16.70
N THR A 285 19.63 14.70 17.34
CA THR A 285 19.46 15.97 18.06
C THR A 285 19.26 15.71 19.57
N PRO A 286 19.60 16.67 20.44
CA PRO A 286 19.41 16.56 21.88
C PRO A 286 17.94 16.57 22.34
N THR A 287 17.07 17.29 21.59
CA THR A 287 15.66 17.53 21.96
C THR A 287 14.74 17.40 20.76
N GLN A 288 13.45 17.21 21.01
CA GLN A 288 12.43 17.17 19.96
C GLN A 288 12.23 18.53 19.25
N PRO A 289 12.20 19.71 19.93
CA PRO A 289 12.18 20.99 19.22
C PRO A 289 13.34 21.17 18.25
N GLU A 290 14.56 20.72 18.59
CA GLU A 290 15.70 20.76 17.68
C GLU A 290 15.51 19.81 16.49
N ALA A 291 14.91 18.62 16.69
CA ALA A 291 14.59 17.70 15.60
C ALA A 291 13.57 18.31 14.63
N SER A 292 12.49 18.90 15.15
CA SER A 292 11.47 19.58 14.34
C SER A 292 12.01 20.79 13.58
N ALA A 293 12.87 21.60 14.21
CA ALA A 293 13.51 22.72 13.54
C ALA A 293 14.47 22.25 12.42
N LEU A 294 15.31 21.27 12.71
CA LEU A 294 16.29 20.75 11.74
C LEU A 294 15.62 20.13 10.52
N SER A 295 14.54 19.36 10.70
CA SER A 295 13.83 18.77 9.57
C SER A 295 13.22 19.83 8.65
N LEU A 296 12.64 20.91 9.22
CA LEU A 296 12.12 22.03 8.45
C LEU A 296 13.23 22.80 7.71
N GLU A 297 14.34 23.11 8.38
CA GLU A 297 15.50 23.78 7.80
C GLU A 297 16.12 22.96 6.65
N ARG A 298 16.08 21.63 6.74
CA ARG A 298 16.58 20.71 5.70
C ARG A 298 15.59 20.47 4.56
N GLY A 299 14.35 20.98 4.66
CA GLY A 299 13.40 21.00 3.53
C GLY A 299 12.25 20.00 3.61
N MET A 300 12.01 19.36 4.76
CA MET A 300 10.73 18.77 5.10
C MET A 300 9.74 19.91 5.35
N ASP A 301 8.46 19.75 4.99
CA ASP A 301 7.47 20.81 5.04
C ASP A 301 6.27 20.48 5.94
N ASN A 302 5.92 19.19 6.06
CA ASN A 302 4.78 18.71 6.86
C ASN A 302 5.18 17.48 7.68
N GLU A 303 4.87 17.47 8.97
CA GLU A 303 5.10 16.32 9.84
C GLU A 303 3.84 15.48 9.98
N CYS A 304 3.93 14.17 9.69
CA CYS A 304 2.98 13.22 10.25
C CYS A 304 3.33 12.93 11.70
N VAL A 305 2.51 13.43 12.61
CA VAL A 305 2.65 13.14 14.03
C VAL A 305 2.03 11.78 14.33
N ASP A 306 2.80 10.90 14.97
CA ASP A 306 2.29 9.61 15.42
C ASP A 306 1.05 9.79 16.29
N PHE A 307 -0.08 9.22 15.87
CA PHE A 307 -1.36 9.34 16.57
C PHE A 307 -1.34 8.70 17.96
N LEU A 308 -0.48 7.71 18.19
CA LEU A 308 -0.28 7.12 19.53
C LEU A 308 0.44 8.07 20.49
N ALA A 309 1.24 8.99 19.98
CA ALA A 309 1.90 10.02 20.77
C ALA A 309 0.93 11.13 21.23
N LYS A 310 -0.17 11.33 20.52
CA LYS A 310 -1.19 12.39 20.81
C LYS A 310 -1.95 12.19 22.11
N VAL A 311 -2.00 10.99 22.64
CA VAL A 311 -2.77 10.65 23.85
C VAL A 311 -2.29 11.40 25.11
N LYS A 312 -1.17 12.11 25.08
CA LYS A 312 -0.58 12.76 26.24
C LYS A 312 -0.49 14.30 26.19
N ASP A 313 -0.56 14.92 25.02
CA ASP A 313 -0.42 16.38 24.89
C ASP A 313 -1.40 16.96 23.87
N ASP A 314 -2.16 17.97 24.27
CA ASP A 314 -3.15 18.68 23.44
C ASP A 314 -2.58 19.41 22.20
N HIS A 315 -1.26 19.38 22.00
CA HIS A 315 -0.60 20.22 20.99
C HIS A 315 0.48 19.45 20.22
N ASP A 316 0.06 18.73 19.19
CA ASP A 316 0.92 18.03 18.24
C ASP A 316 1.95 18.94 17.54
N TYR A 317 1.64 20.22 17.34
CA TYR A 317 2.54 21.26 16.79
C TYR A 317 3.45 21.91 17.85
N LYS A 318 3.33 21.53 19.12
CA LYS A 318 4.08 22.14 20.23
C LYS A 318 5.60 22.14 20.03
N PRO A 319 6.25 21.11 19.49
CA PRO A 319 7.69 21.14 19.25
C PRO A 319 8.13 22.27 18.32
N TYR A 320 7.35 22.61 17.30
CA TYR A 320 7.62 23.75 16.40
C TYR A 320 7.45 25.08 17.10
N HIS A 321 6.40 25.23 17.89
CA HIS A 321 6.18 26.42 18.69
C HIS A 321 7.31 26.64 19.71
N ASP A 322 7.71 25.60 20.42
CA ASP A 322 8.81 25.63 21.39
C ASP A 322 10.15 26.00 20.70
N ALA A 323 10.44 25.43 19.54
CA ALA A 323 11.63 25.73 18.75
C ALA A 323 11.66 27.19 18.31
N TYR A 324 10.53 27.76 17.90
CA TYR A 324 10.40 29.18 17.57
C TYR A 324 10.63 30.08 18.79
N GLN A 325 9.97 29.76 19.92
CA GLN A 325 10.13 30.55 21.17
C GLN A 325 11.57 30.52 21.72
N GLN A 326 12.29 29.43 21.50
CA GLN A 326 13.69 29.28 21.87
C GLN A 326 14.65 29.96 20.87
N GLY A 327 14.14 30.48 19.75
CA GLY A 327 14.94 31.08 18.69
C GLY A 327 15.76 30.11 17.84
N ILE A 328 15.46 28.81 17.95
CA ILE A 328 16.08 27.76 17.16
C ILE A 328 15.50 27.77 15.75
N LEU A 329 14.16 27.79 15.62
CA LEU A 329 13.45 27.87 14.35
C LEU A 329 13.10 29.31 13.99
N LYS A 330 13.34 29.71 12.74
CA LYS A 330 13.03 31.06 12.23
C LYS A 330 11.70 31.08 11.51
N GLU A 331 10.96 32.19 11.63
CA GLU A 331 9.67 32.35 10.92
C GLU A 331 9.81 32.18 9.41
N LYS A 332 10.95 32.62 8.81
CA LYS A 332 11.21 32.42 7.38
C LYS A 332 11.18 30.95 6.94
N ASP A 333 11.67 30.04 7.79
CA ASP A 333 11.72 28.63 7.45
C ASP A 333 10.31 28.01 7.55
N ILE A 334 9.53 28.45 8.54
CA ILE A 334 8.10 28.15 8.64
C ILE A 334 7.34 28.65 7.40
N ASP A 335 7.54 29.90 7.01
CA ASP A 335 6.88 30.50 5.84
C ASP A 335 7.21 29.74 4.56
N THR A 336 8.47 29.32 4.38
CA THR A 336 8.90 28.56 3.22
C THR A 336 8.15 27.22 3.11
N ALA A 337 8.02 26.48 4.21
CA ALA A 337 7.26 25.23 4.27
C ALA A 337 5.77 25.48 3.99
N LEU A 338 5.17 26.46 4.67
CA LEU A 338 3.75 26.77 4.52
C LEU A 338 3.36 27.25 3.12
N ILE A 339 4.22 28.04 2.45
CA ILE A 339 3.96 28.44 1.06
C ILE A 339 3.84 27.21 0.17
N ARG A 340 4.69 26.21 0.31
CA ARG A 340 4.60 24.95 -0.45
C ARG A 340 3.31 24.19 -0.14
N LEU A 341 2.97 24.05 1.14
CA LEU A 341 1.76 23.38 1.60
C LEU A 341 0.50 24.09 1.08
N PHE A 342 0.41 25.41 1.21
CA PHE A 342 -0.74 26.14 0.70
C PHE A 342 -0.79 26.20 -0.82
N THR A 343 0.36 26.22 -1.51
CA THR A 343 0.42 26.05 -2.97
C THR A 343 -0.23 24.72 -3.39
N ALA A 344 0.05 23.63 -2.67
CA ALA A 344 -0.58 22.34 -2.89
C ALA A 344 -2.11 22.41 -2.70
N ARG A 345 -2.60 23.00 -1.60
CA ARG A 345 -4.03 23.18 -1.34
C ARG A 345 -4.72 24.10 -2.36
N MET A 346 -4.01 25.14 -2.87
CA MET A 346 -4.51 25.98 -3.97
C MET A 346 -4.65 25.18 -5.27
N LYS A 347 -3.68 24.34 -5.60
CA LYS A 347 -3.73 23.46 -6.77
C LYS A 347 -4.78 22.34 -6.65
N LEU A 348 -5.17 21.96 -5.44
CA LEU A 348 -6.32 21.07 -5.20
C LEU A 348 -7.66 21.78 -5.38
N GLY A 349 -7.66 23.11 -5.56
CA GLY A 349 -8.85 23.94 -5.75
C GLY A 349 -9.62 24.25 -4.45
N MET A 350 -9.02 24.05 -3.28
CA MET A 350 -9.71 24.19 -1.99
C MET A 350 -10.11 25.64 -1.64
N PHE A 351 -9.56 26.63 -2.33
CA PHE A 351 -9.82 28.06 -2.13
C PHE A 351 -10.50 28.70 -3.33
N ASP A 352 -10.92 27.90 -4.31
CA ASP A 352 -11.55 28.38 -5.54
C ASP A 352 -13.04 27.99 -5.56
N PRO A 353 -13.90 28.76 -6.25
CA PRO A 353 -15.28 28.37 -6.46
C PRO A 353 -15.37 26.97 -7.09
N PRO A 354 -16.24 26.07 -6.58
CA PRO A 354 -16.30 24.69 -7.06
C PRO A 354 -16.57 24.56 -8.56
N GLU A 355 -17.28 25.52 -9.14
CA GLU A 355 -17.56 25.54 -10.60
C GLU A 355 -16.31 25.76 -11.47
N MET A 356 -15.25 26.31 -10.92
CA MET A 356 -13.95 26.50 -11.59
C MET A 356 -13.07 25.25 -11.52
N VAL A 357 -13.27 24.38 -10.52
CA VAL A 357 -12.46 23.21 -10.28
C VAL A 357 -13.03 22.05 -11.12
N SER A 358 -12.30 21.59 -12.12
CA SER A 358 -12.75 20.53 -13.03
C SER A 358 -13.17 19.26 -12.29
N TYR A 359 -12.43 18.89 -11.25
CA TYR A 359 -12.64 17.66 -10.46
C TYR A 359 -13.74 17.75 -9.40
N SER A 360 -14.35 18.91 -9.17
CA SER A 360 -15.55 19.02 -8.31
C SER A 360 -16.85 18.59 -9.00
N LYS A 361 -16.79 18.25 -10.29
CA LYS A 361 -17.94 17.81 -11.10
C LYS A 361 -18.06 16.29 -11.27
N ILE A 362 -17.20 15.53 -10.58
CA ILE A 362 -17.21 14.06 -10.63
C ILE A 362 -18.55 13.55 -10.07
N ASP A 363 -19.22 12.64 -10.80
CA ASP A 363 -20.49 12.04 -10.37
C ASP A 363 -20.21 10.96 -9.29
N GLU A 364 -20.91 11.02 -8.17
CA GLU A 364 -20.81 10.01 -7.10
C GLU A 364 -21.15 8.58 -7.55
N LYS A 365 -21.85 8.42 -8.66
CA LYS A 365 -22.14 7.11 -9.24
C LYS A 365 -20.90 6.39 -9.78
N GLU A 366 -19.79 7.11 -9.95
CA GLU A 366 -18.52 6.51 -10.32
C GLU A 366 -17.88 5.74 -9.16
N LEU A 367 -18.26 6.01 -7.89
CA LEU A 367 -17.76 5.30 -6.73
C LEU A 367 -18.12 3.82 -6.80
N ASP A 368 -17.10 2.95 -6.74
CA ASP A 368 -17.24 1.48 -6.78
C ASP A 368 -18.21 1.02 -7.89
N SER A 369 -18.07 1.63 -9.06
CA SER A 369 -18.95 1.36 -10.21
C SER A 369 -18.69 -0.01 -10.84
N ALA A 370 -19.65 -0.51 -11.61
CA ALA A 370 -19.47 -1.75 -12.37
C ALA A 370 -18.29 -1.67 -13.36
N GLU A 371 -17.99 -0.49 -13.90
CA GLU A 371 -16.84 -0.25 -14.77
C GLU A 371 -15.52 -0.36 -14.00
N HIS A 372 -15.46 0.20 -12.78
CA HIS A 372 -14.30 0.12 -11.92
C HIS A 372 -14.02 -1.33 -11.49
N ARG A 373 -15.06 -2.09 -11.10
CA ARG A 373 -14.93 -3.53 -10.79
C ARG A 373 -14.49 -4.36 -12.01
N ALA A 374 -14.99 -4.04 -13.19
CA ALA A 374 -14.52 -4.70 -14.42
C ALA A 374 -13.03 -4.42 -14.69
N MET A 375 -12.55 -3.22 -14.34
CA MET A 375 -11.12 -2.88 -14.41
C MET A 375 -10.32 -3.66 -13.36
N ALA A 376 -10.83 -3.81 -12.12
CA ALA A 376 -10.21 -4.61 -11.08
C ALA A 376 -10.05 -6.07 -11.55
N LEU A 377 -11.09 -6.67 -12.13
CA LEU A 377 -11.01 -8.00 -12.72
C LEU A 377 -9.98 -8.09 -13.86
N ALA A 378 -9.94 -7.08 -14.74
CA ALA A 378 -9.01 -7.08 -15.86
C ALA A 378 -7.54 -7.01 -15.37
N LEU A 379 -7.25 -6.20 -14.34
CA LEU A 379 -5.93 -6.13 -13.72
C LEU A 379 -5.59 -7.40 -12.96
N ALA A 380 -6.53 -7.98 -12.21
CA ALA A 380 -6.34 -9.27 -11.55
C ALA A 380 -6.02 -10.39 -12.55
N ASN A 381 -6.72 -10.46 -13.68
CA ASN A 381 -6.40 -11.41 -14.76
C ASN A 381 -5.00 -11.22 -15.33
N LYS A 382 -4.56 -9.96 -15.50
CA LYS A 382 -3.23 -9.62 -16.03
C LYS A 382 -2.10 -9.90 -15.04
N SER A 383 -2.38 -9.91 -13.74
CA SER A 383 -1.38 -10.15 -12.68
C SER A 383 -1.07 -11.62 -12.45
N MET A 384 -1.92 -12.56 -12.92
CA MET A 384 -1.75 -14.00 -12.72
C MET A 384 -0.46 -14.51 -13.35
N VAL A 385 0.42 -15.13 -12.55
CA VAL A 385 1.69 -15.70 -13.02
C VAL A 385 1.65 -17.23 -12.94
N LEU A 386 1.69 -17.89 -14.08
CA LEU A 386 1.79 -19.35 -14.14
C LEU A 386 3.25 -19.77 -14.00
N LEU A 387 3.61 -20.37 -12.86
CA LEU A 387 4.98 -20.78 -12.55
C LEU A 387 5.31 -22.18 -13.07
N LYS A 388 4.33 -23.08 -13.05
CA LYS A 388 4.50 -24.45 -13.51
C LYS A 388 3.21 -24.96 -14.13
N ASN A 389 3.32 -25.77 -15.20
CA ASN A 389 2.19 -26.51 -15.77
C ASN A 389 2.69 -27.73 -16.56
N ASP A 390 2.31 -28.92 -16.18
CA ASP A 390 2.62 -30.16 -16.91
C ASP A 390 1.58 -30.53 -17.99
N GLY A 391 0.64 -29.62 -18.27
CA GLY A 391 -0.50 -29.83 -19.16
C GLY A 391 -1.81 -30.10 -18.41
N THR A 392 -1.81 -30.03 -17.08
CA THR A 392 -3.03 -30.15 -16.25
C THR A 392 -3.96 -28.95 -16.43
N LEU A 393 -3.40 -27.74 -16.61
CA LEU A 393 -4.16 -26.54 -16.91
C LEU A 393 -4.13 -26.24 -18.43
N PRO A 394 -5.22 -25.67 -18.99
CA PRO A 394 -6.47 -25.30 -18.35
C PRO A 394 -7.39 -26.52 -18.06
N LEU A 395 -8.19 -26.42 -17.01
CA LEU A 395 -9.13 -27.46 -16.59
C LEU A 395 -10.34 -27.56 -17.55
N LYS A 396 -10.87 -28.75 -17.70
CA LYS A 396 -12.16 -28.96 -18.39
C LYS A 396 -13.30 -28.32 -17.59
N ARG A 397 -14.17 -27.57 -18.26
CA ARG A 397 -15.23 -26.76 -17.63
C ARG A 397 -16.46 -27.58 -17.17
N SER A 398 -16.65 -28.83 -17.66
CA SER A 398 -17.82 -29.61 -17.36
C SER A 398 -17.45 -31.05 -17.03
N GLY A 399 -18.30 -31.75 -16.24
CA GLY A 399 -18.18 -33.17 -15.93
C GLY A 399 -16.96 -33.50 -15.07
N ILE A 400 -16.41 -32.55 -14.32
CA ILE A 400 -15.22 -32.73 -13.47
C ILE A 400 -15.59 -32.67 -11.99
N LYS A 401 -14.91 -33.47 -11.18
CA LYS A 401 -14.96 -33.39 -9.71
C LYS A 401 -13.72 -32.62 -9.20
N ILE A 402 -13.96 -31.53 -8.53
CA ILE A 402 -12.90 -30.67 -8.00
C ILE A 402 -12.92 -30.71 -6.47
N ALA A 403 -11.80 -31.07 -5.86
CA ALA A 403 -11.57 -30.82 -4.44
C ALA A 403 -10.85 -29.50 -4.27
N VAL A 404 -11.50 -28.49 -3.69
CA VAL A 404 -10.89 -27.24 -3.29
C VAL A 404 -10.44 -27.39 -1.84
N VAL A 405 -9.15 -27.29 -1.59
CA VAL A 405 -8.57 -27.49 -0.26
C VAL A 405 -7.63 -26.34 0.06
N GLY A 406 -7.75 -25.82 1.25
CA GLY A 406 -6.90 -24.76 1.76
C GLY A 406 -7.68 -23.76 2.62
N PRO A 407 -7.05 -23.21 3.68
CA PRO A 407 -7.72 -22.31 4.62
C PRO A 407 -8.13 -20.99 3.98
N LEU A 408 -7.46 -20.58 2.89
CA LEU A 408 -7.66 -19.30 2.21
C LEU A 408 -8.78 -19.32 1.17
N ALA A 409 -9.25 -20.50 0.74
CA ALA A 409 -10.12 -20.63 -0.43
C ALA A 409 -11.49 -19.94 -0.30
N ASP A 410 -12.08 -19.88 0.89
CA ASP A 410 -13.39 -19.26 1.17
C ASP A 410 -13.28 -17.89 1.86
N GLN A 411 -12.07 -17.35 2.01
CA GLN A 411 -11.81 -16.10 2.74
C GLN A 411 -11.35 -15.00 1.79
N TRP A 412 -12.27 -14.20 1.28
CA TRP A 412 -12.01 -13.10 0.35
C TRP A 412 -11.04 -12.04 0.89
N ARG A 413 -11.04 -11.82 2.21
CA ARG A 413 -10.25 -10.75 2.84
C ARG A 413 -8.76 -10.87 2.57
N TYR A 414 -8.23 -12.09 2.49
CA TYR A 414 -6.81 -12.32 2.22
C TYR A 414 -6.40 -12.00 0.77
N LEU A 415 -7.37 -11.81 -0.12
CA LEU A 415 -7.10 -11.41 -1.50
C LEU A 415 -6.81 -9.90 -1.63
N LEU A 416 -7.11 -9.10 -0.59
CA LEU A 416 -6.97 -7.65 -0.65
C LEU A 416 -5.55 -7.14 -0.37
N GLY A 417 -4.75 -7.83 0.44
CA GLY A 417 -3.44 -7.32 0.86
C GLY A 417 -3.53 -6.35 2.04
N ASN A 418 -2.56 -5.43 2.17
CA ASN A 418 -2.56 -4.38 3.19
C ASN A 418 -2.99 -3.02 2.63
N TYR A 419 -3.12 -1.98 3.48
CA TYR A 419 -3.54 -0.62 3.09
C TYR A 419 -4.82 -0.58 2.25
N THR A 420 -5.77 -1.46 2.55
CA THR A 420 -7.03 -1.65 1.82
C THR A 420 -8.23 -1.14 2.62
N GLY A 421 -9.24 -0.65 1.91
CA GLY A 421 -10.60 -0.55 2.42
C GLY A 421 -11.34 -1.89 2.37
N ILE A 422 -12.62 -1.89 2.71
CA ILE A 422 -13.51 -3.03 2.46
C ILE A 422 -14.43 -2.64 1.30
N PRO A 423 -14.23 -3.21 0.11
CA PRO A 423 -15.07 -2.90 -1.05
C PRO A 423 -16.50 -3.42 -0.83
N SER A 424 -17.45 -2.90 -1.59
CA SER A 424 -18.85 -3.32 -1.50
C SER A 424 -19.08 -4.70 -2.13
N HIS A 425 -18.16 -5.16 -2.97
CA HIS A 425 -18.21 -6.44 -3.66
C HIS A 425 -16.87 -7.16 -3.56
N THR A 426 -16.91 -8.44 -3.24
CA THR A 426 -15.73 -9.30 -3.16
C THR A 426 -16.07 -10.70 -3.63
N VAL A 427 -15.11 -11.39 -4.23
CA VAL A 427 -15.27 -12.77 -4.68
C VAL A 427 -14.14 -13.64 -4.14
N SER A 428 -14.46 -14.58 -3.25
CA SER A 428 -13.51 -15.58 -2.78
C SER A 428 -13.13 -16.57 -3.88
N VAL A 429 -12.01 -17.27 -3.74
CA VAL A 429 -11.59 -18.31 -4.71
C VAL A 429 -12.66 -19.38 -4.88
N LEU A 430 -13.28 -19.80 -3.77
CA LEU A 430 -14.35 -20.81 -3.80
C LEU A 430 -15.60 -20.33 -4.54
N GLU A 431 -16.00 -19.07 -4.36
CA GLU A 431 -17.13 -18.47 -5.08
C GLU A 431 -16.82 -18.33 -6.57
N GLY A 432 -15.63 -17.82 -6.92
CA GLY A 432 -15.18 -17.74 -8.30
C GLY A 432 -15.18 -19.09 -9.01
N LEU A 433 -14.67 -20.13 -8.35
CA LEU A 433 -14.67 -21.50 -8.89
C LEU A 433 -16.09 -22.06 -9.09
N LYS A 434 -17.00 -21.85 -8.14
CA LYS A 434 -18.41 -22.26 -8.29
C LYS A 434 -19.11 -21.56 -9.45
N ALA A 435 -18.82 -20.27 -9.65
CA ALA A 435 -19.37 -19.50 -10.75
C ALA A 435 -18.79 -19.92 -12.10
N GLU A 436 -17.50 -20.20 -12.19
CA GLU A 436 -16.80 -20.55 -13.43
C GLU A 436 -17.04 -21.99 -13.87
N PHE A 437 -17.27 -22.92 -12.93
CA PHE A 437 -17.47 -24.34 -13.18
C PHE A 437 -18.85 -24.81 -12.68
N PRO A 438 -19.96 -24.28 -13.23
CA PRO A 438 -21.33 -24.54 -12.71
C PRO A 438 -21.74 -26.03 -12.77
N ASP A 439 -21.17 -26.80 -13.72
CA ASP A 439 -21.46 -28.22 -13.91
C ASP A 439 -20.46 -29.12 -13.18
N ALA A 440 -19.51 -28.60 -12.45
CA ALA A 440 -18.53 -29.36 -11.68
C ALA A 440 -19.09 -29.78 -10.31
N GLN A 441 -18.66 -30.94 -9.83
CA GLN A 441 -18.89 -31.32 -8.43
C GLN A 441 -17.74 -30.75 -7.57
N ILE A 442 -17.98 -29.62 -6.92
CA ILE A 442 -16.99 -28.95 -6.07
C ILE A 442 -17.20 -29.38 -4.62
N THR A 443 -16.16 -29.95 -4.01
CA THR A 443 -16.08 -30.25 -2.58
C THR A 443 -15.03 -29.33 -1.96
N TYR A 444 -15.43 -28.52 -0.97
CA TYR A 444 -14.51 -27.65 -0.23
C TYR A 444 -14.20 -28.22 1.15
N VAL A 445 -12.92 -28.18 1.54
CA VAL A 445 -12.43 -28.50 2.89
C VAL A 445 -11.27 -27.55 3.24
N PRO A 446 -11.30 -26.82 4.37
CA PRO A 446 -10.18 -25.96 4.78
C PRO A 446 -8.85 -26.70 4.92
N GLY A 447 -8.88 -27.96 5.36
CA GLY A 447 -7.71 -28.83 5.46
C GLY A 447 -6.86 -28.63 6.70
N THR A 448 -6.78 -27.44 7.25
CA THR A 448 -6.07 -27.09 8.48
C THR A 448 -6.76 -25.90 9.17
N GLN A 449 -6.53 -25.69 10.46
CA GLN A 449 -6.98 -24.49 11.19
C GLN A 449 -5.95 -23.34 11.15
N PHE A 450 -4.83 -23.54 10.49
CA PHE A 450 -3.87 -22.46 10.27
C PHE A 450 -4.48 -21.38 9.36
N LEU A 451 -4.31 -20.10 9.67
CA LEU A 451 -4.89 -18.93 8.98
C LEU A 451 -6.44 -18.91 8.91
N ARG A 452 -7.12 -19.64 9.79
CA ARG A 452 -8.58 -19.57 9.90
C ARG A 452 -8.98 -18.58 10.97
N ASN A 453 -9.69 -17.54 10.58
CA ASN A 453 -10.32 -16.57 11.48
C ASN A 453 -11.76 -17.02 11.81
N ASP A 454 -11.90 -18.18 12.43
CA ASP A 454 -13.18 -18.75 12.87
C ASP A 454 -13.07 -19.42 14.25
N GLY A 455 -14.19 -19.72 14.85
CA GLY A 455 -14.27 -20.41 16.12
C GLY A 455 -15.70 -20.47 16.65
N ASP A 456 -15.91 -21.38 17.59
CA ASP A 456 -17.15 -21.48 18.35
C ASP A 456 -17.17 -20.39 19.43
N PRO A 457 -18.37 -19.98 19.92
CA PRO A 457 -18.47 -19.10 21.09
C PRO A 457 -17.69 -19.67 22.27
N LEU A 458 -16.90 -18.82 22.94
CA LEU A 458 -16.15 -19.24 24.13
C LEU A 458 -17.14 -19.62 25.25
N PRO A 459 -17.04 -20.82 25.88
CA PRO A 459 -17.94 -21.20 26.97
C PRO A 459 -17.87 -20.23 28.15
N ALA A 460 -19.01 -19.65 28.51
CA ALA A 460 -19.09 -18.69 29.63
C ALA A 460 -18.57 -19.29 30.96
N SER A 461 -18.67 -20.60 31.11
CA SER A 461 -18.14 -21.33 32.28
C SER A 461 -16.62 -21.30 32.44
N MET A 462 -15.92 -20.83 31.39
CA MET A 462 -14.47 -20.67 31.43
C MET A 462 -14.04 -19.26 31.87
N LEU A 463 -15.00 -18.33 32.02
CA LEU A 463 -14.75 -16.94 32.38
C LEU A 463 -15.08 -16.68 33.86
N THR A 464 -14.22 -15.92 34.55
CA THR A 464 -14.46 -15.53 35.93
C THR A 464 -13.88 -14.14 36.20
N THR A 465 -14.55 -13.39 37.08
CA THR A 465 -14.04 -12.09 37.59
C THR A 465 -12.87 -12.30 38.55
N ALA A 466 -12.26 -11.20 38.99
CA ALA A 466 -11.18 -11.22 40.00
C ALA A 466 -11.67 -11.80 41.31
N GLU A 467 -12.94 -11.55 41.65
CA GLU A 467 -13.59 -12.02 42.85
C GLU A 467 -14.10 -13.48 42.75
N GLY A 468 -13.87 -14.14 41.60
CA GLY A 468 -14.25 -15.54 41.37
C GLY A 468 -15.71 -15.72 40.97
N GLN A 469 -16.45 -14.65 40.65
CA GLN A 469 -17.79 -14.74 40.11
C GLN A 469 -17.75 -15.11 38.60
N PRO A 470 -18.77 -15.83 38.08
CA PRO A 470 -18.85 -16.16 36.67
C PRO A 470 -18.86 -14.90 35.78
N GLY A 471 -18.19 -14.94 34.63
CA GLY A 471 -18.21 -13.87 33.63
C GLY A 471 -17.05 -12.86 33.75
N LEU A 472 -17.20 -11.69 33.11
CA LEU A 472 -16.22 -10.61 33.04
C LEU A 472 -16.80 -9.31 33.62
N LYS A 473 -15.95 -8.40 34.06
CA LYS A 473 -16.32 -7.06 34.49
C LYS A 473 -16.16 -6.08 33.33
N ALA A 474 -17.26 -5.54 32.83
CA ALA A 474 -17.29 -4.59 31.72
C ALA A 474 -17.38 -3.15 32.22
N LYS A 475 -16.52 -2.27 31.68
CA LYS A 475 -16.61 -0.82 31.80
C LYS A 475 -17.08 -0.26 30.47
N PHE A 476 -18.05 0.67 30.54
CA PHE A 476 -18.61 1.37 29.40
C PHE A 476 -18.23 2.83 29.50
N SER A 477 -17.67 3.38 28.45
CA SER A 477 -17.20 4.76 28.42
C SER A 477 -17.52 5.41 27.07
N THR A 478 -17.48 6.74 27.03
CA THR A 478 -17.58 7.51 25.79
C THR A 478 -16.42 8.50 25.70
N GLY A 479 -15.95 8.77 24.52
CA GLY A 479 -14.82 9.66 24.27
C GLY A 479 -14.14 9.30 22.97
N ASP A 480 -13.21 10.13 22.52
CA ASP A 480 -12.40 9.83 21.36
C ASP A 480 -11.49 8.63 21.64
N LEU A 481 -11.35 7.74 20.65
CA LEU A 481 -10.44 6.58 20.71
C LEU A 481 -8.98 7.00 20.94
N PHE A 482 -8.60 8.16 20.43
CA PHE A 482 -7.25 8.72 20.46
C PHE A 482 -7.20 10.07 21.19
N GLY A 483 -8.24 10.42 21.95
CA GLY A 483 -8.36 11.67 22.67
C GLY A 483 -8.01 11.58 24.16
N PRO A 484 -8.43 12.56 24.97
CA PRO A 484 -8.27 12.54 26.41
C PRO A 484 -8.97 11.32 27.05
N PRO A 485 -8.63 10.95 28.30
CA PRO A 485 -9.22 9.79 28.95
C PRO A 485 -10.75 9.75 28.83
N PRO A 486 -11.33 8.61 28.39
CA PRO A 486 -12.77 8.53 28.14
C PRO A 486 -13.60 8.72 29.42
N THR A 487 -14.78 9.31 29.26
CA THR A 487 -15.73 9.49 30.36
C THR A 487 -16.42 8.17 30.64
N LEU A 488 -16.31 7.69 31.87
CA LEU A 488 -17.00 6.48 32.33
C LEU A 488 -18.51 6.71 32.35
N LEU A 489 -19.26 5.84 31.70
CA LEU A 489 -20.72 5.81 31.67
C LEU A 489 -21.31 4.80 32.70
N GLY A 490 -20.59 3.69 32.92
CA GLY A 490 -21.05 2.69 33.89
C GLY A 490 -20.14 1.44 33.89
N THR A 491 -20.39 0.59 34.87
CA THR A 491 -19.71 -0.71 35.01
C THR A 491 -20.74 -1.78 35.31
N LYS A 492 -20.62 -2.94 34.64
CA LYS A 492 -21.52 -4.06 34.80
C LYS A 492 -20.77 -5.38 34.76
N GLN A 493 -21.23 -6.38 35.51
CA GLN A 493 -20.78 -7.75 35.32
C GLN A 493 -21.55 -8.36 34.16
N VAL A 494 -20.81 -8.87 33.13
CA VAL A 494 -21.38 -9.59 31.99
C VAL A 494 -21.16 -11.08 32.19
N SER A 495 -22.21 -11.86 31.97
CA SER A 495 -22.20 -13.29 32.32
C SER A 495 -21.58 -14.20 31.29
N GLY A 496 -21.38 -13.70 30.03
CA GLY A 496 -20.94 -14.55 28.93
C GLY A 496 -19.78 -13.98 28.13
N ALA A 497 -19.41 -14.71 27.13
CA ALA A 497 -18.45 -14.32 26.12
C ALA A 497 -19.06 -13.40 25.04
N GLU A 498 -20.38 -13.21 25.05
CA GLU A 498 -21.11 -12.32 24.16
C GLU A 498 -21.58 -11.08 24.93
N LEU A 499 -21.39 -9.91 24.37
CA LEU A 499 -21.94 -8.67 24.89
C LEU A 499 -23.35 -8.46 24.30
N LYS A 500 -24.35 -8.57 25.16
CA LYS A 500 -25.77 -8.47 24.79
C LYS A 500 -26.34 -7.07 25.04
N PRO A 501 -27.43 -6.69 24.36
CA PRO A 501 -28.08 -5.40 24.61
C PRO A 501 -28.45 -5.14 26.11
N GLU A 502 -28.87 -6.18 26.82
CA GLU A 502 -29.18 -6.12 28.27
C GLU A 502 -27.94 -5.91 29.14
N ASP A 503 -26.74 -6.12 28.62
CA ASP A 503 -25.47 -5.88 29.31
C ASP A 503 -25.07 -4.41 29.30
N ILE A 504 -25.65 -3.60 28.41
CA ILE A 504 -25.32 -2.18 28.26
C ILE A 504 -26.03 -1.39 29.35
N PRO A 505 -25.33 -0.58 30.18
CA PRO A 505 -25.94 0.34 31.13
C PRO A 505 -26.85 1.37 30.46
N GLN A 506 -27.89 1.79 31.13
CA GLN A 506 -28.85 2.77 30.58
C GLN A 506 -28.17 4.08 30.14
N GLU A 507 -27.15 4.51 30.88
CA GLU A 507 -26.36 5.71 30.62
C GLU A 507 -25.50 5.61 29.34
N ALA A 508 -25.21 4.39 28.87
CA ALA A 508 -24.42 4.12 27.69
C ALA A 508 -25.25 3.90 26.41
N ILE A 509 -26.58 3.71 26.57
CA ILE A 509 -27.46 3.50 25.41
C ILE A 509 -27.49 4.77 24.54
N GLY A 510 -27.17 4.61 23.24
CA GLY A 510 -27.20 5.71 22.28
C GLY A 510 -26.05 6.72 22.42
N LYS A 511 -25.03 6.42 23.23
CA LYS A 511 -23.82 7.23 23.35
C LYS A 511 -22.78 6.69 22.37
N TYR A 512 -22.20 7.56 21.55
CA TYR A 512 -21.15 7.26 20.59
C TYR A 512 -20.10 8.39 20.59
N PRO A 513 -18.80 8.08 20.44
CA PRO A 513 -18.22 6.73 20.45
C PRO A 513 -18.52 5.96 21.73
N LEU A 514 -18.84 4.68 21.60
CA LEU A 514 -18.99 3.77 22.74
C LEU A 514 -17.74 2.88 22.84
N LEU A 515 -17.07 2.96 23.97
CA LEU A 515 -15.90 2.17 24.32
C LEU A 515 -16.26 1.17 25.42
N VAL A 516 -15.90 -0.10 25.21
CA VAL A 516 -16.14 -1.17 26.17
C VAL A 516 -14.83 -1.87 26.48
N GLU A 517 -14.52 -2.01 27.77
CA GLU A 517 -13.38 -2.77 28.28
C GLU A 517 -13.89 -3.88 29.20
N MET A 518 -13.68 -5.14 28.85
CA MET A 518 -14.08 -6.27 29.69
C MET A 518 -12.84 -6.93 30.27
N ASN A 519 -12.77 -7.09 31.58
CA ASN A 519 -11.64 -7.64 32.31
C ASN A 519 -12.07 -8.82 33.17
N GLY A 520 -11.20 -9.82 33.25
CA GLY A 520 -11.38 -10.99 34.11
C GLY A 520 -10.32 -12.04 33.84
N PHE A 521 -10.71 -13.29 34.00
CA PHE A 521 -9.81 -14.42 33.84
C PHE A 521 -10.46 -15.53 33.01
N LEU A 522 -9.64 -16.18 32.22
CA LEU A 522 -9.96 -17.40 31.49
C LEU A 522 -9.38 -18.60 32.25
N VAL A 523 -10.19 -19.62 32.46
CA VAL A 523 -9.81 -20.89 33.13
C VAL A 523 -10.03 -22.06 32.17
N PRO A 524 -9.01 -22.49 31.42
CA PRO A 524 -9.13 -23.56 30.42
C PRO A 524 -9.47 -24.92 31.04
N GLN A 525 -10.32 -25.69 30.40
CA GLN A 525 -10.71 -27.01 30.82
C GLN A 525 -9.73 -28.12 30.35
N GLN A 526 -8.91 -27.83 29.35
CA GLN A 526 -7.91 -28.74 28.79
C GLN A 526 -6.63 -27.93 28.43
N THR A 527 -5.48 -28.60 28.57
CA THR A 527 -4.20 -28.04 28.07
C THR A 527 -4.11 -28.19 26.56
N GLY A 528 -3.61 -27.18 25.88
CA GLY A 528 -3.37 -27.21 24.45
C GLY A 528 -3.20 -25.82 23.83
N ASP A 529 -3.00 -25.83 22.52
CA ASP A 529 -2.99 -24.62 21.69
C ASP A 529 -4.40 -24.32 21.18
N TYR A 530 -4.78 -23.06 21.28
CA TYR A 530 -6.08 -22.56 20.87
C TYR A 530 -5.93 -21.35 19.95
N ASN A 531 -6.84 -21.19 19.02
CA ASN A 531 -7.15 -19.93 18.39
C ASN A 531 -8.18 -19.25 19.26
N LEU A 532 -7.88 -18.05 19.77
CA LEU A 532 -8.74 -17.26 20.66
C LEU A 532 -8.88 -15.85 20.11
N GLY A 533 -10.08 -15.31 20.11
CA GLY A 533 -10.28 -13.98 19.62
C GLY A 533 -11.71 -13.47 19.71
N VAL A 534 -12.08 -12.61 18.80
CA VAL A 534 -13.39 -11.96 18.74
C VAL A 534 -14.08 -12.17 17.40
N ARG A 535 -15.42 -12.18 17.45
CA ARG A 535 -16.30 -11.90 16.31
C ARG A 535 -17.10 -10.66 16.66
N ALA A 536 -16.89 -9.58 15.88
CA ALA A 536 -17.46 -8.28 16.24
C ALA A 536 -17.86 -7.46 15.01
N GLN A 537 -18.64 -6.42 15.25
CA GLN A 537 -18.91 -5.35 14.29
C GLN A 537 -18.71 -4.01 14.99
N GLY A 538 -17.81 -3.18 14.48
CA GLY A 538 -17.48 -1.88 15.09
C GLY A 538 -16.19 -1.30 14.55
N MET A 539 -15.70 -0.24 15.18
CA MET A 539 -14.46 0.43 14.78
C MET A 539 -13.22 -0.38 15.17
N ALA A 540 -13.22 -1.00 16.35
CA ALA A 540 -12.10 -1.81 16.82
C ALA A 540 -12.55 -2.89 17.78
N ALA A 541 -11.86 -4.04 17.77
CA ALA A 541 -11.95 -5.06 18.79
C ALA A 541 -10.60 -5.73 19.02
N ASN A 542 -10.27 -6.04 20.27
CA ASN A 542 -9.02 -6.72 20.62
C ASN A 542 -9.17 -7.65 21.81
N VAL A 543 -8.32 -8.67 21.86
CA VAL A 543 -8.18 -9.58 22.99
C VAL A 543 -6.72 -9.63 23.41
N THR A 544 -6.49 -9.45 24.70
CA THR A 544 -5.17 -9.70 25.32
C THR A 544 -5.26 -10.82 26.36
N VAL A 545 -4.22 -11.62 26.44
CA VAL A 545 -4.06 -12.69 27.45
C VAL A 545 -2.73 -12.47 28.17
N ASP A 546 -2.77 -12.37 29.50
CA ASP A 546 -1.63 -12.03 30.36
C ASP A 546 -0.85 -10.80 29.83
N GLY A 547 -1.58 -9.77 29.36
CA GLY A 547 -1.04 -8.51 28.83
C GLY A 547 -0.45 -8.58 27.43
N LYS A 548 -0.52 -9.74 26.75
CA LYS A 548 -0.05 -9.89 25.36
C LYS A 548 -1.24 -9.83 24.41
N SER A 549 -1.12 -9.04 23.34
CA SER A 549 -2.14 -9.02 22.28
C SER A 549 -2.20 -10.40 21.61
N VAL A 550 -3.42 -10.94 21.52
CA VAL A 550 -3.70 -12.22 20.86
C VAL A 550 -4.45 -12.01 19.56
N ALA A 551 -5.45 -11.14 19.56
CA ALA A 551 -6.22 -10.79 18.37
C ALA A 551 -6.56 -9.31 18.38
N GLN A 552 -6.50 -8.67 17.24
CA GLN A 552 -6.86 -7.26 17.07
C GLN A 552 -7.40 -7.02 15.66
N GLU A 553 -8.47 -6.26 15.56
CA GLU A 553 -9.11 -5.95 14.29
C GLU A 553 -9.70 -4.54 14.31
N PHE A 554 -9.69 -3.87 13.17
CA PHE A 554 -10.16 -2.50 12.98
C PHE A 554 -11.14 -2.38 11.82
N MET A 555 -11.96 -1.31 11.82
CA MET A 555 -12.88 -0.92 10.74
C MET A 555 -13.81 -2.05 10.25
N MET A 556 -14.36 -2.81 11.20
CA MET A 556 -15.26 -3.93 10.93
C MET A 556 -16.65 -3.42 10.48
N THR A 557 -16.93 -3.43 9.18
CA THR A 557 -18.21 -2.98 8.61
C THR A 557 -19.35 -3.97 8.79
N GLY A 558 -19.03 -5.25 8.99
CA GLY A 558 -19.95 -6.34 9.30
C GLY A 558 -19.47 -7.16 10.48
N MET A 559 -20.13 -8.29 10.76
CA MET A 559 -19.61 -9.27 11.72
C MET A 559 -18.35 -9.91 11.16
N GLN A 560 -17.22 -9.55 11.71
CA GLN A 560 -15.92 -10.08 11.32
C GLN A 560 -15.29 -10.82 12.50
N ALA A 561 -14.54 -11.86 12.20
CA ALA A 561 -13.83 -12.66 13.19
C ALA A 561 -12.33 -12.49 13.04
N LYS A 562 -11.64 -12.34 14.18
CA LYS A 562 -10.18 -12.35 14.26
C LYS A 562 -9.75 -13.18 15.44
N VAL A 563 -8.86 -14.12 15.20
CA VAL A 563 -8.28 -14.97 16.24
C VAL A 563 -6.76 -14.98 16.16
N GLY A 564 -6.12 -15.19 17.30
CA GLY A 564 -4.70 -15.44 17.40
C GLY A 564 -4.42 -16.69 18.22
N ARG A 565 -3.21 -17.24 18.06
CA ARG A 565 -2.80 -18.46 18.75
C ARG A 565 -2.36 -18.16 20.17
N VAL A 566 -2.86 -18.98 21.12
CA VAL A 566 -2.47 -18.95 22.53
C VAL A 566 -2.34 -20.36 23.07
N HIS A 567 -1.30 -20.59 23.88
CA HIS A 567 -1.18 -21.85 24.65
C HIS A 567 -1.84 -21.70 26.01
N LEU A 568 -2.76 -22.58 26.32
CA LEU A 568 -3.52 -22.56 27.57
C LEU A 568 -3.32 -23.87 28.34
N GLU A 569 -3.16 -23.77 29.66
CA GLU A 569 -2.95 -24.92 30.56
C GLU A 569 -4.23 -25.17 31.38
N LYS A 570 -4.66 -26.44 31.46
CA LYS A 570 -5.86 -26.85 32.20
C LYS A 570 -5.85 -26.34 33.64
N GLY A 571 -6.91 -25.62 34.01
CA GLY A 571 -7.12 -25.06 35.34
C GLY A 571 -6.25 -23.85 35.71
N LYS A 572 -5.32 -23.46 34.86
CA LYS A 572 -4.49 -22.27 35.10
C LYS A 572 -5.30 -21.02 34.77
N LYS A 573 -5.44 -20.17 35.76
CA LYS A 573 -6.16 -18.91 35.62
C LYS A 573 -5.24 -17.90 34.89
N VAL A 574 -5.65 -17.46 33.69
CA VAL A 574 -4.91 -16.45 32.91
C VAL A 574 -5.74 -15.17 32.80
N ALA A 575 -5.12 -14.01 32.91
CA ALA A 575 -5.82 -12.74 32.76
C ALA A 575 -6.28 -12.54 31.30
N ILE A 576 -7.53 -12.17 31.11
CA ILE A 576 -8.09 -11.80 29.79
C ILE A 576 -8.65 -10.39 29.85
N GLN A 577 -8.31 -9.60 28.84
CA GLN A 577 -8.89 -8.29 28.60
C GLN A 577 -9.41 -8.24 27.18
N VAL A 578 -10.61 -7.69 27.01
CA VAL A 578 -11.27 -7.50 25.71
C VAL A 578 -11.63 -6.04 25.56
N GLY A 579 -11.12 -5.41 24.54
CA GLY A 579 -11.47 -4.06 24.12
C GLY A 579 -12.45 -4.10 22.95
N TYR A 580 -13.38 -3.14 22.93
CA TYR A 580 -14.31 -2.94 21.83
C TYR A 580 -14.65 -1.46 21.69
N ALA A 581 -14.69 -0.99 20.47
CA ALA A 581 -15.06 0.38 20.14
C ALA A 581 -16.08 0.42 19.00
N ARG A 582 -17.10 1.27 19.18
CA ARG A 582 -18.07 1.60 18.15
C ARG A 582 -18.24 3.11 18.04
N THR A 583 -17.92 3.68 16.90
CA THR A 583 -17.96 5.13 16.66
C THR A 583 -19.30 5.61 16.12
N GLU A 584 -20.05 4.75 15.44
CA GLU A 584 -21.30 5.08 14.76
C GLU A 584 -22.52 4.44 15.44
N PRO A 585 -23.71 5.03 15.32
CA PRO A 585 -24.96 4.44 15.78
C PRO A 585 -25.20 3.03 15.22
N GLY A 586 -25.70 2.13 16.07
CA GLY A 586 -26.07 0.78 15.66
C GLY A 586 -25.96 -0.25 16.79
N PRO A 587 -26.26 -1.52 16.52
CA PRO A 587 -26.21 -2.56 17.55
C PRO A 587 -24.77 -2.83 17.98
N VAL A 588 -24.57 -2.94 19.29
CA VAL A 588 -23.32 -3.46 19.86
C VAL A 588 -23.28 -4.96 19.60
N ARG A 589 -22.25 -5.42 18.90
CA ARG A 589 -22.05 -6.83 18.56
C ARG A 589 -20.60 -7.22 18.81
N LEU A 590 -20.40 -8.01 19.84
CA LEU A 590 -19.09 -8.53 20.24
C LEU A 590 -19.28 -9.91 20.85
N GLU A 591 -18.56 -10.88 20.34
CA GLU A 591 -18.53 -12.26 20.81
C GLU A 591 -17.09 -12.73 20.94
N LEU A 592 -16.72 -13.34 22.07
CA LEU A 592 -15.47 -14.07 22.23
C LEU A 592 -15.61 -15.44 21.56
N ILE A 593 -14.68 -15.76 20.68
CA ILE A 593 -14.64 -17.03 19.96
C ILE A 593 -13.34 -17.77 20.23
N TRP A 594 -13.39 -19.10 20.15
CA TRP A 594 -12.24 -19.94 20.27
C TRP A 594 -12.37 -21.24 19.48
N SER A 595 -11.24 -21.86 19.14
CA SER A 595 -11.17 -23.21 18.58
C SER A 595 -9.86 -23.87 19.00
N LYS A 596 -9.80 -25.23 18.97
CA LYS A 596 -8.48 -25.88 19.07
C LYS A 596 -7.66 -25.59 17.83
N SER A 597 -6.42 -25.11 18.03
CA SER A 597 -5.52 -24.85 16.93
C SER A 597 -4.95 -26.15 16.37
N ASN A 598 -5.75 -26.83 15.54
CA ASN A 598 -5.30 -28.06 14.86
C ASN A 598 -4.62 -27.67 13.54
N ARG A 599 -3.31 -27.83 13.50
CA ARG A 599 -2.47 -27.45 12.36
C ARG A 599 -2.07 -28.65 11.49
N THR A 600 -2.51 -29.85 11.81
CA THR A 600 -2.25 -31.04 10.99
C THR A 600 -3.23 -31.14 9.84
N PRO A 601 -2.85 -31.79 8.72
CA PRO A 601 -3.77 -32.05 7.63
C PRO A 601 -5.00 -32.81 8.08
N SER A 602 -6.19 -32.33 7.74
CA SER A 602 -7.43 -33.01 8.12
C SER A 602 -7.66 -34.29 7.30
N PRO A 603 -8.14 -35.39 7.92
CA PRO A 603 -8.49 -36.59 7.18
C PRO A 603 -9.56 -36.38 6.10
N GLU A 604 -10.46 -35.42 6.31
CA GLU A 604 -11.51 -35.00 5.38
C GLU A 604 -10.91 -34.41 4.10
N ALA A 605 -9.86 -33.61 4.20
CA ALA A 605 -9.16 -33.01 3.04
C ALA A 605 -8.53 -34.12 2.16
N VAL A 606 -7.84 -35.06 2.78
CA VAL A 606 -7.23 -36.19 2.07
C VAL A 606 -8.32 -37.10 1.44
N SER A 607 -9.44 -37.28 2.13
CA SER A 607 -10.57 -38.05 1.60
C SER A 607 -11.22 -37.34 0.41
N ALA A 608 -11.41 -36.03 0.48
CA ALA A 608 -11.92 -35.21 -0.62
C ALA A 608 -10.99 -35.29 -1.85
N ALA A 609 -9.69 -35.11 -1.63
CA ALA A 609 -8.68 -35.23 -2.68
C ALA A 609 -8.74 -36.56 -3.43
N ARG A 610 -8.83 -37.70 -2.71
CA ARG A 610 -8.91 -39.03 -3.32
C ARG A 610 -10.14 -39.26 -4.21
N LYS A 611 -11.26 -38.58 -3.90
CA LYS A 611 -12.53 -38.68 -4.62
C LYS A 611 -12.66 -37.76 -5.83
N ALA A 612 -11.79 -36.76 -5.91
CA ALA A 612 -11.79 -35.77 -6.97
C ALA A 612 -11.03 -36.25 -8.23
N ASP A 613 -11.25 -35.58 -9.34
CA ASP A 613 -10.46 -35.72 -10.55
C ASP A 613 -9.21 -34.81 -10.50
N VAL A 614 -9.33 -33.65 -9.83
CA VAL A 614 -8.25 -32.69 -9.61
C VAL A 614 -8.43 -32.03 -8.24
N VAL A 615 -7.31 -31.68 -7.61
CA VAL A 615 -7.24 -30.93 -6.36
C VAL A 615 -6.76 -29.53 -6.66
N ILE A 616 -7.50 -28.51 -6.21
CA ILE A 616 -7.05 -27.12 -6.18
C ILE A 616 -6.68 -26.81 -4.74
N ALA A 617 -5.37 -26.66 -4.48
CA ALA A 617 -4.82 -26.31 -3.17
C ALA A 617 -4.59 -24.80 -3.11
N VAL A 618 -5.38 -24.06 -2.30
CA VAL A 618 -5.27 -22.60 -2.14
C VAL A 618 -4.53 -22.32 -0.84
N LEU A 619 -3.24 -22.03 -0.97
CA LEU A 619 -2.28 -21.95 0.13
C LEU A 619 -1.36 -20.74 -0.05
N GLY A 620 -0.65 -20.35 1.00
CA GLY A 620 0.33 -19.27 0.94
C GLY A 620 0.45 -18.50 2.25
N ILE A 621 0.73 -17.24 2.12
CA ILE A 621 0.80 -16.30 3.24
C ILE A 621 -0.24 -15.18 3.03
N THR A 622 -0.39 -14.33 4.01
CA THR A 622 -1.38 -13.25 3.99
C THR A 622 -0.80 -11.98 4.57
N SER A 623 -1.43 -10.85 4.28
CA SER A 623 -1.11 -9.55 4.91
C SER A 623 -1.31 -9.53 6.44
N GLU A 624 -1.80 -10.61 7.04
CA GLU A 624 -1.84 -10.79 8.49
C GLU A 624 -0.55 -11.44 9.05
N LEU A 625 0.30 -11.96 8.19
CA LEU A 625 1.60 -12.56 8.55
C LEU A 625 2.78 -11.68 8.13
N GLU A 626 2.66 -11.01 6.98
CA GLU A 626 3.68 -10.07 6.48
C GLU A 626 3.08 -8.67 6.33
N GLY A 627 3.85 -7.64 6.68
CA GLY A 627 3.41 -6.24 6.61
C GLY A 627 4.19 -5.34 7.56
N GLU A 628 3.65 -4.19 7.85
CA GLU A 628 4.26 -3.12 8.62
C GLU A 628 4.17 -3.34 10.13
N GLU A 629 5.31 -3.46 10.82
CA GLU A 629 5.43 -3.51 12.29
C GLU A 629 4.43 -4.44 13.03
N MET A 630 4.21 -5.60 12.48
CA MET A 630 3.19 -6.52 12.99
C MET A 630 3.67 -7.34 14.20
N ALA A 631 2.82 -7.48 15.18
CA ALA A 631 3.02 -8.41 16.30
C ALA A 631 2.66 -9.85 15.89
N VAL A 632 3.41 -10.44 14.97
CA VAL A 632 3.19 -11.82 14.50
C VAL A 632 3.93 -12.82 15.38
N ASN A 633 3.20 -13.83 15.89
CA ASN A 633 3.74 -14.91 16.70
C ASN A 633 3.65 -16.25 15.95
N GLU A 634 4.25 -16.31 14.77
CA GLU A 634 4.28 -17.49 13.92
C GLU A 634 5.70 -17.82 13.48
N GLU A 635 6.02 -19.13 13.39
CA GLU A 635 7.32 -19.58 12.89
C GLU A 635 7.50 -19.12 11.43
N GLY A 636 8.69 -18.58 11.13
CA GLY A 636 8.99 -18.02 9.80
C GLY A 636 8.70 -16.51 9.67
N PHE A 637 8.21 -15.85 10.74
CA PHE A 637 7.88 -14.42 10.75
C PHE A 637 8.41 -13.70 11.99
N LYS A 638 8.70 -12.41 11.87
CA LYS A 638 9.13 -11.56 12.99
C LYS A 638 8.86 -10.09 12.68
N GLY A 639 7.98 -9.46 13.47
CA GLY A 639 7.70 -8.00 13.37
C GLY A 639 7.08 -7.56 12.04
N GLY A 640 6.43 -8.48 11.32
CA GLY A 640 5.92 -8.24 9.98
C GLY A 640 6.83 -8.75 8.86
N ASP A 641 8.12 -8.96 9.13
CA ASP A 641 9.07 -9.53 8.17
C ASP A 641 9.11 -11.06 8.21
N ARG A 642 9.62 -11.65 7.15
CA ARG A 642 9.86 -13.08 7.03
C ARG A 642 11.26 -13.46 7.52
N THR A 643 11.34 -14.61 8.20
CA THR A 643 12.62 -15.25 8.59
C THR A 643 12.88 -16.56 7.82
N SER A 644 11.87 -17.07 7.08
CA SER A 644 11.97 -18.15 6.11
C SER A 644 11.20 -17.77 4.84
N LEU A 645 11.67 -18.26 3.69
CA LEU A 645 10.94 -18.14 2.41
C LEU A 645 10.02 -19.34 2.14
N ASP A 646 10.09 -20.39 2.93
CA ASP A 646 9.28 -21.58 2.74
C ASP A 646 7.79 -21.30 2.97
N LEU A 647 6.96 -22.14 2.35
CA LEU A 647 5.55 -22.21 2.72
C LEU A 647 5.43 -22.53 4.23
N PRO A 648 4.53 -21.89 4.98
CA PRO A 648 4.33 -22.23 6.39
C PRO A 648 4.13 -23.73 6.59
N LYS A 649 4.77 -24.28 7.62
CA LYS A 649 4.81 -25.75 7.82
C LYS A 649 3.43 -26.43 7.79
N PRO A 650 2.35 -25.88 8.39
CA PRO A 650 1.03 -26.53 8.31
C PRO A 650 0.48 -26.65 6.88
N GLU A 651 0.80 -25.68 6.03
CA GLU A 651 0.37 -25.69 4.63
C GLU A 651 1.26 -26.58 3.76
N GLN A 652 2.56 -26.59 4.04
CA GLN A 652 3.48 -27.55 3.40
C GLN A 652 3.09 -28.99 3.71
N ASP A 653 2.76 -29.30 4.98
CA ASP A 653 2.30 -30.63 5.40
C ASP A 653 0.96 -30.99 4.71
N LEU A 654 0.03 -30.04 4.61
CA LEU A 654 -1.24 -30.22 3.90
C LEU A 654 -1.00 -30.50 2.41
N LEU A 655 -0.17 -29.73 1.74
CA LEU A 655 0.14 -29.92 0.33
C LEU A 655 0.75 -31.29 0.05
N GLN A 656 1.66 -31.76 0.92
CA GLN A 656 2.25 -33.10 0.82
C GLN A 656 1.20 -34.20 1.01
N ALA A 657 0.29 -34.03 1.96
CA ALA A 657 -0.82 -34.97 2.18
C ALA A 657 -1.77 -35.04 0.97
N LEU A 658 -2.07 -33.89 0.34
CA LEU A 658 -2.88 -33.81 -0.88
C LEU A 658 -2.20 -34.52 -2.08
N ALA A 659 -0.91 -34.26 -2.28
CA ALA A 659 -0.15 -34.91 -3.36
C ALA A 659 -0.10 -36.45 -3.20
N SER A 660 -0.08 -36.93 -1.95
CA SER A 660 -0.15 -38.38 -1.65
C SER A 660 -1.46 -39.03 -2.05
N SER A 661 -2.50 -38.27 -2.42
CA SER A 661 -3.78 -38.81 -2.92
C SER A 661 -3.65 -39.48 -4.28
N GLY A 662 -2.57 -39.23 -5.03
CA GLY A 662 -2.34 -39.71 -6.39
C GLY A 662 -3.17 -39.01 -7.46
N LYS A 663 -3.79 -37.87 -7.13
CA LYS A 663 -4.55 -37.03 -8.05
C LYS A 663 -3.72 -35.82 -8.49
N PRO A 664 -3.97 -35.25 -9.69
CA PRO A 664 -3.37 -33.99 -10.07
C PRO A 664 -3.66 -32.90 -9.04
N VAL A 665 -2.61 -32.19 -8.64
CA VAL A 665 -2.70 -31.07 -7.71
C VAL A 665 -2.28 -29.80 -8.42
N VAL A 666 -3.15 -28.79 -8.38
CA VAL A 666 -2.90 -27.42 -8.79
C VAL A 666 -2.74 -26.58 -7.53
N LEU A 667 -1.58 -26.01 -7.33
CA LEU A 667 -1.30 -25.10 -6.24
C LEU A 667 -1.60 -23.65 -6.69
N VAL A 668 -2.50 -22.99 -6.00
CA VAL A 668 -2.77 -21.57 -6.12
C VAL A 668 -2.13 -20.88 -4.92
N LEU A 669 -1.13 -20.06 -5.18
CA LEU A 669 -0.39 -19.31 -4.16
C LEU A 669 -1.04 -17.94 -3.90
N SER A 670 -1.20 -17.61 -2.62
CA SER A 670 -1.52 -16.27 -2.14
C SER A 670 -0.29 -15.73 -1.40
N ASN A 671 0.29 -14.63 -1.83
CA ASN A 671 1.52 -14.07 -1.26
C ASN A 671 1.77 -12.64 -1.73
N GLY A 672 2.46 -11.86 -0.90
CA GLY A 672 2.97 -10.54 -1.27
C GLY A 672 4.49 -10.52 -1.49
N SER A 673 5.16 -11.66 -1.29
CA SER A 673 6.61 -11.81 -1.41
C SER A 673 6.98 -13.16 -2.01
N ALA A 674 8.21 -13.31 -2.53
CA ALA A 674 8.68 -14.57 -3.12
C ALA A 674 8.60 -15.75 -2.13
N LEU A 675 8.09 -16.90 -2.58
CA LEU A 675 7.98 -18.14 -1.83
C LEU A 675 8.97 -19.20 -2.32
N GLY A 676 9.68 -19.86 -1.40
CA GLY A 676 10.57 -20.98 -1.66
C GLY A 676 9.80 -22.30 -1.82
N VAL A 677 9.02 -22.43 -2.89
CA VAL A 677 8.16 -23.60 -3.16
C VAL A 677 8.89 -24.77 -3.82
N ASN A 678 10.12 -25.04 -3.39
CA ASN A 678 11.01 -26.04 -3.99
C ASN A 678 10.42 -27.44 -4.04
N TRP A 679 9.67 -27.82 -3.01
CA TRP A 679 9.01 -29.14 -2.97
C TRP A 679 7.83 -29.18 -3.96
N ALA A 680 7.02 -28.13 -3.98
CA ALA A 680 5.87 -28.05 -4.89
C ALA A 680 6.31 -28.07 -6.36
N ASP A 681 7.37 -27.35 -6.71
CA ASP A 681 7.93 -27.35 -8.06
C ASP A 681 8.23 -28.76 -8.58
N LYS A 682 8.62 -29.67 -7.71
CA LYS A 682 8.95 -31.05 -8.10
C LYS A 682 7.75 -32.00 -8.07
N HIS A 683 6.72 -31.75 -7.25
CA HIS A 683 5.71 -32.74 -6.89
C HIS A 683 4.27 -32.40 -7.26
N VAL A 684 3.94 -31.13 -7.54
CA VAL A 684 2.59 -30.80 -7.98
C VAL A 684 2.53 -30.59 -9.49
N ASN A 685 1.36 -30.64 -10.08
CA ASN A 685 1.15 -30.61 -11.52
C ASN A 685 1.17 -29.20 -12.11
N ALA A 686 0.63 -28.23 -11.38
CA ALA A 686 0.68 -26.83 -11.78
C ALA A 686 0.80 -25.91 -10.56
N ILE A 687 1.41 -24.72 -10.75
CA ILE A 687 1.55 -23.68 -9.74
C ILE A 687 1.14 -22.36 -10.37
N LEU A 688 0.10 -21.73 -9.80
CA LEU A 688 -0.37 -20.40 -10.16
C LEU A 688 -0.09 -19.47 -9.00
N ASP A 689 0.71 -18.44 -9.23
CA ASP A 689 0.91 -17.35 -8.28
C ASP A 689 -0.15 -16.27 -8.55
N SER A 690 -1.00 -16.01 -7.57
CA SER A 690 -2.08 -15.04 -7.67
C SER A 690 -1.77 -13.73 -6.97
N TRP A 691 -0.70 -13.65 -6.19
CA TRP A 691 -0.40 -12.51 -5.32
C TRP A 691 -1.54 -12.24 -4.32
N TYR A 692 -1.85 -10.97 -4.05
CA TYR A 692 -3.09 -10.48 -3.46
C TYR A 692 -3.89 -9.77 -4.56
N PRO A 693 -4.82 -10.47 -5.23
CA PRO A 693 -5.37 -10.02 -6.52
C PRO A 693 -6.57 -9.08 -6.44
N GLY A 694 -6.88 -8.53 -5.24
CA GLY A 694 -7.96 -7.57 -5.05
C GLY A 694 -9.36 -8.19 -5.00
N GLU A 695 -10.38 -7.33 -5.09
CA GLU A 695 -11.79 -7.69 -4.85
C GLU A 695 -12.35 -8.76 -5.81
N GLU A 696 -11.87 -8.80 -7.05
CA GLU A 696 -12.25 -9.77 -8.08
C GLU A 696 -11.27 -10.95 -8.20
N GLY A 697 -10.40 -11.12 -7.22
CA GLY A 697 -9.34 -12.13 -7.24
C GLY A 697 -9.85 -13.55 -7.43
N GLY A 698 -10.94 -13.92 -6.78
CA GLY A 698 -11.54 -15.26 -6.94
C GLY A 698 -12.03 -15.50 -8.36
N THR A 699 -12.63 -14.50 -9.01
CA THR A 699 -13.06 -14.56 -10.41
C THR A 699 -11.86 -14.74 -11.33
N ALA A 700 -10.79 -13.96 -11.14
CA ALA A 700 -9.59 -14.01 -11.98
C ALA A 700 -8.85 -15.36 -11.86
N ILE A 701 -8.69 -15.89 -10.65
CA ILE A 701 -8.11 -17.20 -10.41
C ILE A 701 -8.93 -18.28 -11.14
N ALA A 702 -10.25 -18.28 -10.96
CA ALA A 702 -11.13 -19.28 -11.59
C ALA A 702 -11.08 -19.19 -13.13
N GLN A 703 -11.10 -17.98 -13.71
CA GLN A 703 -10.96 -17.77 -15.15
C GLN A 703 -9.62 -18.26 -15.68
N THR A 704 -8.55 -18.07 -14.92
CA THR A 704 -7.22 -18.58 -15.28
C THR A 704 -7.20 -20.10 -15.26
N LEU A 705 -7.73 -20.73 -14.21
CA LEU A 705 -7.77 -22.20 -14.12
C LEU A 705 -8.64 -22.85 -15.21
N SER A 706 -9.68 -22.17 -15.69
CA SER A 706 -10.56 -22.67 -16.78
C SER A 706 -10.02 -22.40 -18.19
N GLY A 707 -9.00 -21.55 -18.32
CA GLY A 707 -8.48 -21.10 -19.60
C GLY A 707 -9.27 -19.99 -20.27
N ARG A 708 -10.27 -19.40 -19.58
CA ARG A 708 -10.93 -18.17 -20.06
C ARG A 708 -9.96 -16.99 -20.02
N ASN A 709 -9.11 -16.93 -19.00
CA ASN A 709 -7.93 -16.08 -18.95
C ASN A 709 -6.70 -16.91 -19.31
N ASN A 710 -5.92 -16.49 -20.31
CA ASN A 710 -4.63 -17.05 -20.60
C ASN A 710 -3.58 -16.28 -19.80
N PRO A 711 -2.91 -16.89 -18.79
CA PRO A 711 -2.00 -16.16 -17.91
C PRO A 711 -0.83 -15.58 -18.70
N ALA A 712 -0.48 -14.35 -18.37
CA ALA A 712 0.60 -13.60 -19.01
C ALA A 712 1.32 -12.65 -18.04
N GLY A 713 1.08 -12.79 -16.74
CA GLY A 713 1.86 -12.10 -15.72
C GLY A 713 3.31 -12.58 -15.71
N ARG A 714 4.21 -11.73 -15.24
CA ARG A 714 5.63 -12.01 -15.07
C ARG A 714 6.06 -11.66 -13.66
N LEU A 715 6.97 -12.43 -13.08
CA LEU A 715 7.48 -12.19 -11.74
C LEU A 715 8.22 -10.84 -11.67
N PRO A 716 7.78 -9.89 -10.82
CA PRO A 716 8.48 -8.62 -10.59
C PRO A 716 9.60 -8.75 -9.54
N VAL A 717 9.83 -9.95 -9.02
CA VAL A 717 10.86 -10.29 -8.05
C VAL A 717 11.44 -11.66 -8.34
N THR A 718 12.70 -11.86 -7.96
CA THR A 718 13.39 -13.15 -8.02
C THR A 718 12.85 -14.09 -6.92
N PHE A 719 12.44 -15.30 -7.27
CA PHE A 719 12.09 -16.35 -6.33
C PHE A 719 13.34 -17.17 -6.01
N TYR A 720 13.86 -17.03 -4.80
CA TYR A 720 15.01 -17.78 -4.31
C TYR A 720 14.62 -19.16 -3.80
N THR A 721 15.59 -20.07 -3.70
CA THR A 721 15.36 -21.41 -3.13
C THR A 721 15.28 -21.38 -1.60
N GLY A 722 15.83 -20.37 -0.95
CA GLY A 722 15.80 -20.18 0.49
C GLY A 722 16.59 -18.94 0.92
N VAL A 723 16.51 -18.62 2.20
CA VAL A 723 17.19 -17.44 2.78
C VAL A 723 18.71 -17.58 2.79
N ASP A 724 19.24 -18.81 2.68
CA ASP A 724 20.66 -19.11 2.59
C ASP A 724 21.33 -18.60 1.31
N GLN A 725 20.53 -18.25 0.29
CA GLN A 725 21.01 -17.61 -0.94
C GLN A 725 21.20 -16.10 -0.81
N LEU A 726 20.74 -15.50 0.30
CA LEU A 726 20.68 -14.05 0.48
C LEU A 726 21.75 -13.56 1.47
N PRO A 727 22.31 -12.37 1.26
CA PRO A 727 23.10 -11.66 2.27
C PRO A 727 22.29 -11.37 3.56
N PRO A 728 22.95 -10.97 4.66
CA PRO A 728 22.25 -10.52 5.87
C PRO A 728 21.21 -9.45 5.55
N PHE A 729 20.05 -9.53 6.20
CA PHE A 729 18.90 -8.67 5.84
C PHE A 729 19.18 -7.19 6.13
N GLU A 730 19.95 -6.89 7.15
CA GLU A 730 20.32 -5.55 7.58
C GLU A 730 21.31 -4.86 6.63
N GLU A 731 22.00 -5.63 5.78
CA GLU A 731 22.94 -5.09 4.80
C GLU A 731 22.19 -4.54 3.57
N TYR A 732 22.41 -3.28 3.24
CA TYR A 732 21.76 -2.61 2.12
C TYR A 732 22.57 -2.58 0.82
N ALA A 733 23.78 -3.14 0.83
CA ALA A 733 24.53 -3.34 -0.41
C ALA A 733 23.79 -4.28 -1.36
N MET A 734 23.74 -3.90 -2.66
CA MET A 734 23.00 -4.67 -3.67
C MET A 734 23.72 -5.91 -4.14
N LYS A 735 24.99 -6.07 -3.83
CA LYS A 735 25.77 -7.26 -4.18
C LYS A 735 25.09 -8.54 -3.67
N GLY A 736 24.91 -9.51 -4.58
CA GLY A 736 24.27 -10.79 -4.27
C GLY A 736 22.74 -10.73 -4.10
N ARG A 737 22.10 -9.63 -4.51
CA ARG A 737 20.65 -9.43 -4.43
C ARG A 737 20.06 -9.16 -5.79
N THR A 738 18.79 -9.45 -5.96
CA THR A 738 18.00 -9.25 -7.18
C THR A 738 18.63 -9.89 -8.42
N TYR A 739 17.90 -10.04 -9.48
CA TYR A 739 18.43 -10.58 -10.74
C TYR A 739 19.61 -9.77 -11.30
N ARG A 740 19.78 -8.52 -10.84
CA ARG A 740 20.82 -7.61 -11.32
C ARG A 740 22.21 -7.94 -10.77
N TYR A 741 22.29 -8.50 -9.56
CA TYR A 741 23.55 -8.74 -8.85
C TYR A 741 23.68 -10.13 -8.22
N PHE A 742 22.66 -10.99 -8.32
CA PHE A 742 22.67 -12.35 -7.80
C PHE A 742 23.28 -13.30 -8.82
N GLU A 743 24.40 -13.90 -8.49
CA GLU A 743 25.14 -14.84 -9.37
C GLU A 743 24.66 -16.30 -9.22
N GLY A 744 23.79 -16.58 -8.25
CA GLY A 744 23.27 -17.92 -7.99
C GLY A 744 22.17 -18.33 -8.98
N LYS A 745 21.65 -19.54 -8.78
CA LYS A 745 20.50 -20.04 -9.55
C LYS A 745 19.23 -19.85 -8.71
N PRO A 746 18.29 -18.98 -9.11
CA PRO A 746 17.02 -18.84 -8.42
C PRO A 746 16.11 -20.05 -8.69
N LEU A 747 15.03 -20.19 -7.90
CA LEU A 747 13.95 -21.13 -8.19
C LEU A 747 13.20 -20.68 -9.45
N TYR A 748 12.75 -19.42 -9.46
CA TYR A 748 12.22 -18.74 -10.66
C TYR A 748 12.85 -17.36 -10.79
N PRO A 749 13.35 -16.99 -11.99
CA PRO A 749 13.98 -15.68 -12.17
C PRO A 749 12.94 -14.54 -12.27
N PHE A 750 13.35 -13.32 -11.99
CA PHE A 750 12.60 -12.10 -12.37
C PHE A 750 12.19 -12.15 -13.84
N GLY A 751 11.00 -11.66 -14.20
CA GLY A 751 10.47 -11.69 -15.57
C GLY A 751 9.93 -13.06 -16.01
N TYR A 752 9.93 -14.08 -15.14
CA TYR A 752 9.44 -15.41 -15.46
C TYR A 752 7.92 -15.50 -15.38
N GLY A 753 7.32 -16.25 -16.32
CA GLY A 753 5.92 -16.64 -16.32
C GLY A 753 5.58 -17.46 -17.56
N LEU A 754 4.71 -18.45 -17.41
CA LEU A 754 4.25 -19.34 -18.50
C LEU A 754 2.91 -18.84 -19.06
N SER A 755 2.57 -19.32 -20.24
CA SER A 755 1.29 -19.09 -20.91
C SER A 755 0.71 -20.41 -21.40
N TYR A 756 -0.61 -20.46 -21.66
CA TYR A 756 -1.25 -21.58 -22.35
C TYR A 756 -0.99 -21.62 -23.87
N THR A 757 -0.35 -20.59 -24.41
CA THR A 757 0.13 -20.51 -25.79
C THR A 757 1.65 -20.39 -25.82
N GLN A 758 2.26 -20.31 -27.00
CA GLN A 758 3.71 -20.23 -27.18
C GLN A 758 4.06 -19.03 -28.04
N PHE A 759 5.14 -18.37 -27.71
CA PHE A 759 5.65 -17.24 -28.47
C PHE A 759 7.05 -17.51 -29.02
N SER A 760 7.40 -16.87 -30.13
CA SER A 760 8.74 -16.90 -30.70
C SER A 760 9.19 -15.47 -31.07
N TYR A 761 10.50 -15.27 -31.00
CA TYR A 761 11.14 -13.98 -31.24
C TYR A 761 12.14 -14.12 -32.39
N LYS A 762 11.98 -13.30 -33.42
CA LYS A 762 12.84 -13.35 -34.62
C LYS A 762 13.18 -11.95 -35.12
N GLU A 763 14.15 -11.86 -36.00
CA GLU A 763 14.51 -10.65 -36.76
C GLU A 763 14.80 -9.45 -35.83
N LEU A 764 15.54 -9.68 -34.74
CA LEU A 764 16.03 -8.58 -33.93
C LEU A 764 16.93 -7.70 -34.77
N THR A 765 16.53 -6.45 -34.93
CA THR A 765 17.33 -5.43 -35.61
C THR A 765 17.70 -4.33 -34.64
N LEU A 766 18.97 -3.96 -34.64
CA LEU A 766 19.47 -2.78 -33.94
C LEU A 766 19.72 -1.72 -35.01
N GLY A 767 19.21 -0.51 -34.79
CA GLY A 767 19.26 0.54 -35.81
C GLY A 767 20.68 0.85 -36.35
N LYS A 768 21.70 0.61 -35.51
CA LYS A 768 23.12 0.72 -35.87
C LYS A 768 23.91 -0.31 -35.09
N GLY A 769 24.94 -0.93 -35.74
CA GLY A 769 25.87 -1.85 -35.07
C GLY A 769 26.89 -1.14 -34.17
N ALA A 770 27.07 0.17 -34.34
CA ALA A 770 27.91 1.03 -33.53
C ALA A 770 27.26 2.43 -33.43
N ILE A 771 27.31 3.03 -32.24
CA ILE A 771 26.81 4.38 -31.92
C ILE A 771 27.90 5.16 -31.18
N HIS A 772 27.77 6.50 -31.12
CA HIS A 772 28.56 7.30 -30.18
C HIS A 772 27.82 7.41 -28.85
N ALA A 773 28.58 7.56 -27.76
CA ALA A 773 27.98 7.78 -26.44
C ALA A 773 27.07 9.04 -26.45
N GLY A 774 25.77 8.82 -26.19
CA GLY A 774 24.73 9.85 -26.26
C GLY A 774 23.87 9.79 -27.54
N ASP A 775 24.18 8.92 -28.50
CA ASP A 775 23.25 8.64 -29.59
C ASP A 775 22.13 7.69 -29.11
N PRO A 776 20.87 7.88 -29.53
CA PRO A 776 19.81 6.92 -29.24
C PRO A 776 19.98 5.62 -30.02
N LEU A 777 19.50 4.51 -29.46
CA LEU A 777 19.47 3.21 -30.11
C LEU A 777 18.03 2.73 -30.26
N THR A 778 17.66 2.27 -31.44
CA THR A 778 16.38 1.57 -31.65
C THR A 778 16.63 0.07 -31.75
N ALA A 779 15.83 -0.70 -30.99
CA ALA A 779 15.77 -2.16 -31.10
C ALA A 779 14.36 -2.56 -31.56
N GLU A 780 14.26 -3.41 -32.57
CA GLU A 780 13.00 -3.93 -33.09
C GLU A 780 13.07 -5.45 -33.21
N VAL A 781 11.98 -6.14 -32.82
CA VAL A 781 11.88 -7.60 -32.90
C VAL A 781 10.51 -7.99 -33.43
N THR A 782 10.42 -9.09 -34.17
CA THR A 782 9.16 -9.73 -34.58
C THR A 782 8.78 -10.76 -33.51
N VAL A 783 7.64 -10.56 -32.85
CA VAL A 783 7.04 -11.49 -31.89
C VAL A 783 5.90 -12.22 -32.58
N THR A 784 5.85 -13.54 -32.48
CA THR A 784 4.81 -14.39 -33.09
C THR A 784 4.20 -15.29 -32.04
N ASN A 785 2.89 -15.31 -31.91
CA ASN A 785 2.16 -16.35 -31.20
C ASN A 785 2.15 -17.60 -32.08
N THR A 786 2.94 -18.61 -31.75
CA THR A 786 3.06 -19.86 -32.51
C THR A 786 2.06 -20.92 -32.10
N GLY A 787 1.28 -20.68 -31.04
CA GLY A 787 0.23 -21.56 -30.57
C GLY A 787 -1.11 -21.32 -31.27
N LYS A 788 -2.16 -21.92 -30.70
CA LYS A 788 -3.53 -21.85 -31.25
C LYS A 788 -4.46 -20.93 -30.45
N LEU A 789 -4.08 -20.62 -29.22
CA LEU A 789 -4.87 -19.78 -28.31
C LEU A 789 -4.39 -18.34 -28.41
N ASP A 790 -5.31 -17.42 -28.35
CA ASP A 790 -5.00 -16.01 -28.22
C ASP A 790 -4.35 -15.75 -26.85
N GLY A 791 -3.44 -14.80 -26.77
CA GLY A 791 -2.78 -14.49 -25.51
C GLY A 791 -2.00 -13.19 -25.55
N ASP A 792 -1.81 -12.65 -24.35
CA ASP A 792 -0.88 -11.55 -24.16
C ASP A 792 0.55 -12.10 -24.00
N GLU A 793 1.51 -11.32 -24.46
CA GLU A 793 2.92 -11.53 -24.22
C GLU A 793 3.56 -10.26 -23.63
N VAL A 794 4.38 -10.44 -22.62
CA VAL A 794 5.24 -9.38 -22.09
C VAL A 794 6.59 -9.50 -22.76
N VAL A 795 6.87 -8.57 -23.66
CA VAL A 795 8.15 -8.46 -24.38
C VAL A 795 9.10 -7.63 -23.54
N GLU A 796 10.15 -8.24 -23.04
CA GLU A 796 11.14 -7.63 -22.16
C GLU A 796 12.45 -7.38 -22.94
N LEU A 797 13.04 -6.19 -22.78
CA LEU A 797 14.35 -5.85 -23.33
C LEU A 797 15.36 -5.71 -22.20
N TYR A 798 16.40 -6.50 -22.26
CA TYR A 798 17.51 -6.49 -21.32
C TYR A 798 18.81 -6.04 -21.98
N LEU A 799 19.61 -5.27 -21.22
CA LEU A 799 20.98 -4.91 -21.57
C LEU A 799 21.98 -5.58 -20.62
N SER A 800 23.08 -6.08 -21.18
CA SER A 800 24.33 -6.30 -20.45
C SER A 800 25.34 -5.27 -20.89
N PHE A 801 26.00 -4.63 -19.96
CA PHE A 801 26.96 -3.55 -20.14
C PHE A 801 28.38 -4.08 -20.40
N PRO A 802 29.31 -3.25 -20.85
CA PRO A 802 30.75 -3.59 -20.84
C PRO A 802 31.17 -4.01 -19.41
N LYS A 803 32.15 -4.90 -19.31
CA LYS A 803 32.67 -5.40 -18.03
C LYS A 803 33.43 -4.29 -17.28
N LEU A 804 32.69 -3.46 -16.55
CA LEU A 804 33.19 -2.40 -15.69
C LEU A 804 32.77 -2.66 -14.25
N ALA A 805 33.58 -2.18 -13.29
CA ALA A 805 33.22 -2.25 -11.88
C ALA A 805 31.90 -1.46 -11.63
N GLY A 806 31.00 -2.05 -10.87
CA GLY A 806 29.67 -1.50 -10.60
C GLY A 806 28.60 -1.88 -11.65
N ALA A 807 28.96 -2.41 -12.83
CA ALA A 807 27.97 -2.80 -13.81
C ALA A 807 27.10 -3.98 -13.30
N PRO A 808 25.75 -3.91 -13.42
CA PRO A 808 24.90 -5.05 -13.15
C PRO A 808 25.15 -6.18 -14.15
N LEU A 809 24.89 -7.42 -13.74
CA LEU A 809 24.95 -8.59 -14.61
C LEU A 809 24.00 -8.43 -15.81
N LEU A 810 22.83 -7.86 -15.53
CA LEU A 810 21.75 -7.65 -16.49
C LEU A 810 20.85 -6.51 -15.97
N ALA A 811 20.28 -5.72 -16.88
CA ALA A 811 19.31 -4.69 -16.50
C ALA A 811 18.15 -4.62 -17.50
N LEU A 812 16.92 -4.64 -17.00
CA LEU A 812 15.72 -4.33 -17.78
C LEU A 812 15.79 -2.87 -18.25
N ARG A 813 15.55 -2.63 -19.55
CA ARG A 813 15.57 -1.28 -20.16
C ARG A 813 14.39 -1.02 -21.09
N GLY A 814 13.47 -1.99 -21.16
CA GLY A 814 12.22 -1.85 -21.89
C GLY A 814 11.30 -3.03 -21.65
N PHE A 815 10.02 -2.78 -21.65
CA PHE A 815 9.00 -3.81 -21.67
C PHE A 815 7.75 -3.30 -22.41
N LYS A 816 7.03 -4.24 -23.05
CA LYS A 816 5.74 -3.96 -23.69
C LYS A 816 4.86 -5.20 -23.58
N ARG A 817 3.63 -5.00 -23.17
CA ARG A 817 2.60 -6.02 -23.21
C ARG A 817 1.86 -5.93 -24.57
N VAL A 818 1.78 -7.03 -25.30
CA VAL A 818 1.13 -7.12 -26.62
C VAL A 818 0.14 -8.28 -26.62
N HIS A 819 -1.02 -8.06 -27.28
CA HIS A 819 -2.02 -9.12 -27.47
C HIS A 819 -1.87 -9.71 -28.87
N LEU A 820 -1.75 -11.03 -29.00
CA LEU A 820 -1.59 -11.73 -30.28
C LEU A 820 -2.56 -12.91 -30.37
N LYS A 821 -3.29 -12.95 -31.46
CA LYS A 821 -4.10 -14.14 -31.82
C LYS A 821 -3.20 -15.32 -32.18
N GLY A 822 -3.74 -16.54 -32.07
CA GLY A 822 -3.02 -17.72 -32.52
C GLY A 822 -2.54 -17.60 -33.96
N GLY A 823 -1.22 -17.71 -34.20
CA GLY A 823 -0.56 -17.53 -35.50
C GLY A 823 -0.24 -16.06 -35.86
N GLU A 824 -0.64 -15.08 -35.07
CA GLU A 824 -0.39 -13.65 -35.36
C GLU A 824 1.03 -13.26 -35.00
N SER A 825 1.56 -12.29 -35.77
CA SER A 825 2.90 -11.70 -35.54
C SER A 825 2.77 -10.19 -35.44
N GLN A 826 3.57 -9.59 -34.56
CA GLN A 826 3.67 -8.14 -34.40
C GLN A 826 5.14 -7.72 -34.29
N ARG A 827 5.48 -6.58 -34.92
CA ARG A 827 6.77 -5.95 -34.72
C ARG A 827 6.74 -5.05 -33.50
N VAL A 828 7.62 -5.31 -32.52
CA VAL A 828 7.73 -4.55 -31.28
C VAL A 828 9.02 -3.73 -31.34
N ARG A 829 8.90 -2.44 -31.03
CA ARG A 829 9.98 -1.45 -31.11
C ARG A 829 10.25 -0.85 -29.72
N PHE A 830 11.54 -0.69 -29.42
CA PHE A 830 12.07 0.02 -28.25
C PHE A 830 13.01 1.12 -28.71
N ASP A 831 12.80 2.34 -28.23
CA ASP A 831 13.68 3.49 -28.46
C ASP A 831 14.42 3.81 -27.17
N LEU A 832 15.69 3.40 -27.11
CA LEU A 832 16.56 3.56 -25.95
C LEU A 832 17.26 4.92 -26.03
N LYS A 833 17.10 5.72 -24.98
CA LYS A 833 17.71 7.04 -24.83
C LYS A 833 18.99 6.92 -23.97
N ASP A 834 19.68 8.03 -23.78
CA ASP A 834 20.92 8.12 -23.02
C ASP A 834 20.86 7.37 -21.68
N ARG A 835 19.82 7.62 -20.91
CA ARG A 835 19.69 7.02 -19.58
C ARG A 835 19.39 5.51 -19.61
N ASP A 836 18.69 5.05 -20.63
CA ASP A 836 18.45 3.62 -20.83
C ASP A 836 19.74 2.86 -21.17
N LEU A 837 20.70 3.56 -21.82
CA LEU A 837 22.01 3.03 -22.18
C LEU A 837 23.06 3.23 -21.08
N SER A 838 22.74 3.96 -20.01
CA SER A 838 23.69 4.27 -18.94
C SER A 838 23.71 3.19 -17.85
N MET A 839 24.82 3.15 -17.13
CA MET A 839 25.02 2.44 -15.87
C MET A 839 25.59 3.40 -14.83
N VAL A 840 25.61 3.00 -13.57
CA VAL A 840 26.32 3.73 -12.51
C VAL A 840 27.66 3.05 -12.28
N SER A 841 28.74 3.82 -12.28
CA SER A 841 30.09 3.31 -11.99
C SER A 841 30.23 3.00 -10.49
N GLU A 842 31.26 2.23 -10.09
CA GLU A 842 31.55 1.98 -8.67
C GLU A 842 31.78 3.29 -7.87
N ALA A 843 32.23 4.35 -8.53
CA ALA A 843 32.40 5.67 -7.93
C ALA A 843 31.11 6.47 -7.78
N GLY A 844 29.99 6.00 -8.36
CA GLY A 844 28.70 6.67 -8.35
C GLY A 844 28.50 7.64 -9.53
N ASP A 845 29.27 7.56 -10.60
CA ASP A 845 29.04 8.36 -11.81
C ASP A 845 28.02 7.66 -12.73
N VAL A 846 27.02 8.40 -13.19
CA VAL A 846 26.08 7.90 -14.20
C VAL A 846 26.74 8.03 -15.57
N VAL A 847 27.01 6.91 -16.25
CA VAL A 847 27.86 6.89 -17.44
C VAL A 847 27.30 6.00 -18.54
N ILE A 848 27.35 6.49 -19.78
CA ILE A 848 27.31 5.64 -20.99
C ILE A 848 28.74 5.26 -21.26
N ALA A 849 29.09 3.99 -21.03
CA ALA A 849 30.46 3.55 -21.09
C ALA A 849 30.84 3.09 -22.51
N GLU A 850 32.11 3.36 -22.93
CA GLU A 850 32.65 2.82 -24.15
C GLU A 850 32.75 1.28 -24.09
N GLY A 851 32.39 0.59 -25.17
CA GLY A 851 32.57 -0.84 -25.30
C GLY A 851 31.39 -1.58 -25.92
N LYS A 852 31.44 -2.91 -25.81
CA LYS A 852 30.41 -3.80 -26.36
C LYS A 852 29.28 -4.02 -25.37
N TYR A 853 28.05 -3.73 -25.83
CA TYR A 853 26.79 -4.01 -25.15
C TYR A 853 26.12 -5.23 -25.77
N SER A 854 25.45 -6.05 -24.94
CA SER A 854 24.58 -7.12 -25.42
C SER A 854 23.12 -6.75 -25.17
N VAL A 855 22.26 -7.09 -26.12
CA VAL A 855 20.79 -6.87 -26.06
C VAL A 855 20.11 -8.22 -26.13
N SER A 856 19.15 -8.47 -25.26
CA SER A 856 18.23 -9.60 -25.37
C SER A 856 16.80 -9.05 -25.36
N VAL A 857 15.97 -9.48 -26.31
CA VAL A 857 14.54 -9.14 -26.36
C VAL A 857 13.76 -10.44 -26.39
N GLY A 858 12.94 -10.67 -25.38
CA GLY A 858 12.26 -11.96 -25.21
C GLY A 858 11.11 -11.93 -24.21
N GLY A 859 10.55 -13.10 -23.93
CA GLY A 859 9.51 -13.32 -22.94
C GLY A 859 10.05 -13.56 -21.52
N GLY A 860 11.28 -13.12 -21.23
CA GLY A 860 11.97 -13.25 -19.95
C GLY A 860 13.48 -13.03 -20.10
N GLN A 861 14.21 -13.23 -19.00
CA GLN A 861 15.67 -13.06 -18.97
C GLN A 861 16.41 -14.00 -19.93
N PRO A 862 17.52 -13.56 -20.55
CA PRO A 862 18.38 -14.43 -21.35
C PRO A 862 18.94 -15.59 -20.50
N ASN A 863 19.16 -16.74 -21.15
CA ASN A 863 19.73 -17.97 -20.54
C ASN A 863 18.85 -18.66 -19.48
N THR A 864 17.58 -18.29 -19.36
CA THR A 864 16.62 -18.93 -18.43
C THR A 864 15.72 -19.97 -19.09
N GLY A 865 15.86 -20.16 -20.40
CA GLY A 865 14.97 -21.00 -21.20
C GLY A 865 13.80 -20.22 -21.83
N ALA A 866 13.61 -18.96 -21.47
CA ALA A 866 12.63 -18.08 -22.11
C ALA A 866 13.01 -17.84 -23.59
N PRO A 867 12.02 -17.86 -24.52
CA PRO A 867 12.29 -17.55 -25.92
C PRO A 867 12.73 -16.09 -26.07
N ALA A 868 13.84 -15.86 -26.76
CA ALA A 868 14.40 -14.54 -26.96
C ALA A 868 15.19 -14.44 -28.25
N ALA A 869 15.36 -13.23 -28.79
CA ALA A 869 16.31 -12.86 -29.81
C ALA A 869 17.42 -12.00 -29.19
N ALA A 870 18.66 -12.27 -29.55
CA ALA A 870 19.81 -11.58 -28.98
C ALA A 870 20.62 -10.86 -30.06
N GLY A 871 21.26 -9.76 -29.69
CA GLY A 871 22.15 -8.97 -30.54
C GLY A 871 23.22 -8.25 -29.72
N SER A 872 24.07 -7.51 -30.39
CA SER A 872 25.07 -6.65 -29.74
C SER A 872 25.34 -5.41 -30.56
N PHE A 873 25.78 -4.36 -29.90
CA PHE A 873 26.25 -3.12 -30.52
C PHE A 873 27.46 -2.58 -29.77
N GLU A 874 28.20 -1.68 -30.40
CA GLU A 874 29.37 -1.03 -29.81
C GLU A 874 29.09 0.45 -29.54
N VAL A 875 29.46 0.93 -28.36
CA VAL A 875 29.45 2.34 -28.00
C VAL A 875 30.87 2.86 -28.13
N LYS A 876 31.06 3.94 -28.91
CA LYS A 876 32.33 4.64 -29.10
C LYS A 876 32.39 5.87 -28.22
N GLY A 877 33.43 5.97 -27.42
CA GLY A 877 33.59 7.03 -26.41
C GLY A 877 32.72 6.86 -25.19
N THR A 878 32.95 7.69 -24.19
CA THR A 878 32.24 7.69 -22.90
C THR A 878 31.55 9.04 -22.69
N LYS A 879 30.36 9.00 -22.08
CA LYS A 879 29.56 10.21 -21.73
C LYS A 879 29.04 10.11 -20.32
N ASN A 880 29.39 11.09 -19.48
CA ASN A 880 28.75 11.22 -18.17
C ASN A 880 27.39 11.93 -18.33
N LEU A 881 26.40 11.45 -17.56
CA LEU A 881 25.06 12.04 -17.49
C LEU A 881 24.88 12.70 -16.13
N PRO A 882 23.98 13.69 -16.02
CA PRO A 882 23.56 14.23 -14.71
C PRO A 882 22.98 13.14 -13.81
N GLU A 883 23.25 13.24 -12.52
CA GLU A 883 22.67 12.38 -11.47
C GLU A 883 21.16 12.55 -11.35
#